data_723263fd2921cc84e06fca244df47fa7
#
_entry.id   723263fd2921cc84e06fca244df47fa7
#
_cell.length_a   1.000
_cell.length_b   1.000
_cell.length_c   1.000
_cell.angle_alpha   90.00
_cell.angle_beta   90.00
_cell.angle_gamma   90.00
#
_symmetry.space_group_name_H-M   'P 1'
#
loop_
_entity.id
_entity.type
_entity.pdbx_description
1 polymer ?
#
loop_
_entity_poly.entity_id
_entity_poly.type
_entity_poly.pdbx_seq_one_letter_code
_entity_poly.pdbx_strand_id
1 'polypeptide(L)'
;MEISISDELNSIINFSREEAMRTGSYGIAPDHLYLGIIRHRENTAVDTLRGLEISIDEMKEFIDSRILTNEHVPYSEIDKVTFSRGAQNILSFTILEATKVHCRNASSQHLLLALTRQGDSYGSTYLRDLGVEYGNVYRYLDNNDLLDGGADGYGREAENTPEEEAPQIRIRAVAEEKPAEPQISPLQEFGYDITKAAREGKLDPLVGREDEIQRVIQILGRRRKNNPMLVGDPGVGKSAIVEGIAIRIVTGDTPPALSGKRLISLDLGSIVAGTKYRGDFEKRLKSIINEVAADPDVILFIDEFHTIVGAGGASGSLDAANMLKPALARGEIQCIGATTMDEFRKSVEKDGALDRRFQKIVVEHTDIKQSISILDRLKTNYEKHHNVIYTDEAIEACVRMSERYITDRCLPDKAIDAMDEAGSMVRLKNPNRTGHVGVEDVAQVISKMTGIPSGKVAEGEGGKLMKMKSKLQERIIGQDDAIDNVVRAIQRNRAGIKDPAKPIGTFIFFGPTGVGKTQLAKSLAEYLFDSEENMIRLDMSEYMEKFNVSRLIGAPPGYVGFEEGGQLSERVRRKPYCVVLLDEIEKAHPDVFNLLLQVMDEGRLTDSNGRTVSFRNTILIMTSNVGSRELDEYGSGVGFNTASKNVAVNRKTVLEKAVRKAFPPEFINRVDEQIFFNPLGKEDIGKIIDIELKGLRKRVREAGFDLKVTAGAKRLVADVGYDPSYGARPLKRAIQRMIEDPVSEHIIAERILSGKGVNGHERIRVSLSKDKESTCVEWD
;
A
#
# COMPACT_ATOMS: atom_id res chain seq x y z
N MET A 1 34.97 8.66 8.30
CA MET A 1 35.96 8.41 7.22
C MET A 1 35.20 7.81 6.07
N GLU A 2 35.29 8.37 4.87
CA GLU A 2 34.81 7.67 3.67
C GLU A 2 35.83 6.58 3.33
N ILE A 3 35.39 5.34 3.34
CA ILE A 3 36.20 4.19 2.95
C ILE A 3 36.00 3.95 1.47
N SER A 4 37.07 3.94 0.69
CA SER A 4 37.04 3.59 -0.72
C SER A 4 37.21 2.07 -0.92
N ILE A 5 36.76 1.58 -2.06
CA ILE A 5 36.93 0.18 -2.48
C ILE A 5 38.26 0.09 -3.22
N SER A 6 39.10 -0.90 -2.90
CA SER A 6 40.36 -1.12 -3.61
C SER A 6 40.13 -1.60 -5.05
N ASP A 7 41.10 -1.36 -5.94
CA ASP A 7 41.09 -1.84 -7.31
C ASP A 7 41.01 -3.38 -7.40
N GLU A 8 41.67 -4.07 -6.47
CA GLU A 8 41.62 -5.51 -6.29
C GLU A 8 40.18 -5.97 -6.00
N LEU A 9 39.50 -5.34 -5.04
CA LEU A 9 38.11 -5.69 -4.69
C LEU A 9 37.14 -5.37 -5.82
N ASN A 10 37.34 -4.28 -6.56
CA ASN A 10 36.58 -3.98 -7.76
C ASN A 10 36.71 -5.05 -8.83
N SER A 11 37.95 -5.56 -9.02
CA SER A 11 38.21 -6.65 -9.96
C SER A 11 37.49 -7.95 -9.55
N ILE A 12 37.52 -8.29 -8.25
CA ILE A 12 36.82 -9.44 -7.68
C ILE A 12 35.31 -9.32 -7.89
N ILE A 13 34.74 -8.15 -7.72
CA ILE A 13 33.30 -7.88 -7.95
C ILE A 13 32.95 -8.11 -9.42
N ASN A 14 33.79 -7.68 -10.36
CA ASN A 14 33.57 -7.91 -11.78
C ASN A 14 33.64 -9.42 -12.13
N PHE A 15 34.63 -10.13 -11.58
CA PHE A 15 34.70 -11.60 -11.74
C PHE A 15 33.48 -12.29 -11.11
N SER A 16 32.97 -11.84 -9.98
CA SER A 16 31.75 -12.39 -9.37
C SER A 16 30.53 -12.24 -10.27
N ARG A 17 30.44 -11.14 -11.04
CA ARG A 17 29.38 -10.93 -12.04
C ARG A 17 29.52 -11.92 -13.20
N GLU A 18 30.72 -12.13 -13.71
CA GLU A 18 30.98 -13.12 -14.76
C GLU A 18 30.71 -14.55 -14.29
N GLU A 19 31.02 -14.89 -13.03
CA GLU A 19 30.69 -16.19 -12.44
C GLU A 19 29.17 -16.38 -12.28
N ALA A 20 28.42 -15.32 -11.92
CA ALA A 20 26.97 -15.38 -11.88
C ALA A 20 26.38 -15.67 -13.27
N MET A 21 26.93 -15.06 -14.32
CA MET A 21 26.53 -15.36 -15.70
C MET A 21 26.86 -16.79 -16.11
N ARG A 22 28.05 -17.28 -15.75
CA ARG A 22 28.50 -18.65 -16.03
C ARG A 22 27.59 -19.69 -15.38
N THR A 23 27.09 -19.41 -14.18
CA THR A 23 26.20 -20.29 -13.43
C THR A 23 24.72 -20.11 -13.78
N GLY A 24 24.37 -19.22 -14.74
CA GLY A 24 23.02 -19.00 -15.22
C GLY A 24 22.17 -18.10 -14.30
N SER A 25 22.79 -17.29 -13.44
CA SER A 25 22.06 -16.44 -12.50
C SER A 25 22.09 -14.97 -12.91
N TYR A 26 20.92 -14.29 -12.90
CA TYR A 26 20.80 -12.83 -13.03
C TYR A 26 21.07 -12.09 -11.70
N GLY A 27 21.29 -12.83 -10.59
CA GLY A 27 21.58 -12.30 -9.29
C GLY A 27 22.95 -12.75 -8.76
N ILE A 28 23.84 -11.81 -8.44
CA ILE A 28 25.11 -12.11 -7.77
C ILE A 28 24.80 -12.53 -6.33
N ALA A 29 24.93 -13.82 -6.03
CA ALA A 29 24.77 -14.39 -4.69
C ALA A 29 26.11 -14.39 -3.93
N PRO A 30 26.11 -14.64 -2.59
CA PRO A 30 27.35 -14.75 -1.80
C PRO A 30 28.35 -15.78 -2.35
N ASP A 31 27.89 -16.88 -2.89
CA ASP A 31 28.74 -17.91 -3.49
C ASP A 31 29.48 -17.42 -4.74
N HIS A 32 28.86 -16.51 -5.52
CA HIS A 32 29.54 -15.89 -6.66
C HIS A 32 30.67 -14.94 -6.20
N LEU A 33 30.57 -14.33 -5.00
CA LEU A 33 31.66 -13.55 -4.42
C LEU A 33 32.85 -14.43 -4.04
N TYR A 34 32.62 -15.64 -3.48
CA TYR A 34 33.68 -16.62 -3.27
C TYR A 34 34.32 -17.05 -4.58
N LEU A 35 33.54 -17.35 -5.62
CA LEU A 35 34.07 -17.69 -6.93
C LEU A 35 34.86 -16.53 -7.56
N GLY A 36 34.43 -15.29 -7.36
CA GLY A 36 35.17 -14.09 -7.77
C GLY A 36 36.52 -13.97 -7.09
N ILE A 37 36.62 -14.21 -5.77
CA ILE A 37 37.86 -14.27 -5.01
C ILE A 37 38.79 -15.37 -5.60
N ILE A 38 38.27 -16.56 -5.77
CA ILE A 38 39.04 -17.71 -6.29
C ILE A 38 39.51 -17.44 -7.73
N ARG A 39 38.74 -16.81 -8.56
CA ARG A 39 39.08 -16.52 -9.96
C ARG A 39 40.15 -15.47 -10.12
N HIS A 40 40.20 -14.49 -9.22
CA HIS A 40 41.24 -13.46 -9.22
C HIS A 40 42.62 -14.01 -8.92
N ARG A 41 42.73 -15.13 -8.21
CA ARG A 41 43.94 -15.95 -7.87
C ARG A 41 45.06 -15.24 -7.07
N GLU A 42 45.37 -14.01 -7.37
CA GLU A 42 46.42 -13.22 -6.74
C GLU A 42 45.82 -12.16 -5.82
N ASN A 43 45.34 -12.56 -4.65
CA ASN A 43 44.73 -11.68 -3.65
C ASN A 43 44.93 -12.22 -2.23
N THR A 44 44.90 -11.30 -1.25
CA THR A 44 45.13 -11.62 0.17
C THR A 44 44.13 -12.64 0.72
N ALA A 45 42.90 -12.68 0.22
CA ALA A 45 41.89 -13.66 0.66
C ALA A 45 42.25 -15.10 0.23
N VAL A 46 42.73 -15.30 -1.01
CA VAL A 46 43.20 -16.61 -1.50
C VAL A 46 44.45 -17.05 -0.73
N ASP A 47 45.41 -16.14 -0.46
CA ASP A 47 46.59 -16.46 0.30
C ASP A 47 46.27 -16.82 1.75
N THR A 48 45.26 -16.16 2.34
CA THR A 48 44.71 -16.51 3.66
C THR A 48 44.09 -17.90 3.68
N LEU A 49 43.31 -18.24 2.68
CA LEU A 49 42.66 -19.58 2.57
C LEU A 49 43.72 -20.68 2.40
N ARG A 50 44.75 -20.44 1.57
CA ARG A 50 45.89 -21.39 1.41
C ARG A 50 46.71 -21.53 2.71
N GLY A 51 46.95 -20.44 3.42
CA GLY A 51 47.63 -20.46 4.70
C GLY A 51 46.84 -21.17 5.82
N LEU A 52 45.54 -21.27 5.68
CA LEU A 52 44.65 -22.07 6.53
C LEU A 52 44.46 -23.51 6.00
N GLU A 53 45.34 -23.97 5.08
CA GLU A 53 45.36 -25.30 4.47
C GLU A 53 44.08 -25.66 3.68
N ILE A 54 43.38 -24.68 3.15
CA ILE A 54 42.16 -24.87 2.34
C ILE A 54 42.56 -25.08 0.86
N SER A 55 42.06 -26.19 0.29
CA SER A 55 42.20 -26.47 -1.15
C SER A 55 41.24 -25.58 -1.96
N ILE A 56 41.78 -24.62 -2.71
CA ILE A 56 41.01 -23.66 -3.51
C ILE A 56 40.25 -24.39 -4.61
N ASP A 57 40.82 -25.42 -5.22
CA ASP A 57 40.18 -26.17 -6.32
C ASP A 57 39.02 -27.02 -5.81
N GLU A 58 39.18 -27.70 -4.67
CA GLU A 58 38.08 -28.46 -4.04
C GLU A 58 36.94 -27.54 -3.56
N MET A 59 37.27 -26.38 -2.99
CA MET A 59 36.24 -25.41 -2.62
C MET A 59 35.47 -24.92 -3.84
N LYS A 60 36.14 -24.67 -4.96
CA LYS A 60 35.48 -24.28 -6.21
C LYS A 60 34.56 -25.37 -6.73
N GLU A 61 35.01 -26.63 -6.79
CA GLU A 61 34.20 -27.76 -7.21
C GLU A 61 32.98 -27.95 -6.31
N PHE A 62 33.15 -27.77 -5.01
CA PHE A 62 32.07 -27.87 -4.04
C PHE A 62 30.98 -26.81 -4.28
N ILE A 63 31.36 -25.55 -4.52
CA ILE A 63 30.44 -24.46 -4.83
C ILE A 63 29.79 -24.71 -6.19
N ASP A 64 30.56 -24.96 -7.24
CA ASP A 64 30.09 -25.20 -8.61
C ASP A 64 29.07 -26.35 -8.66
N SER A 65 29.31 -27.45 -7.95
CA SER A 65 28.40 -28.60 -7.92
C SER A 65 26.99 -28.28 -7.41
N ARG A 66 26.81 -27.14 -6.70
CA ARG A 66 25.57 -26.75 -6.06
C ARG A 66 24.83 -25.58 -6.76
N ILE A 67 25.59 -24.73 -7.46
CA ILE A 67 25.01 -23.53 -8.06
C ILE A 67 25.04 -23.52 -9.59
N LEU A 68 25.77 -24.45 -10.24
CA LEU A 68 25.86 -24.50 -11.69
C LEU A 68 24.51 -24.97 -12.28
N THR A 69 23.95 -24.18 -13.18
CA THR A 69 22.78 -24.55 -13.96
C THR A 69 23.15 -24.88 -15.40
N ASN A 70 22.25 -25.53 -16.14
CA ASN A 70 22.45 -25.86 -17.56
C ASN A 70 22.25 -24.65 -18.50
N GLU A 71 21.82 -23.51 -17.98
CA GLU A 71 21.58 -22.28 -18.74
C GLU A 71 22.65 -21.26 -18.39
N HIS A 72 23.17 -20.57 -19.40
CA HIS A 72 24.13 -19.47 -19.21
C HIS A 72 23.49 -18.15 -19.59
N VAL A 73 23.78 -17.07 -18.83
CA VAL A 73 23.35 -15.73 -19.20
C VAL A 73 24.25 -15.19 -20.31
N PRO A 74 23.68 -14.72 -21.45
CA PRO A 74 24.47 -14.18 -22.55
C PRO A 74 25.24 -12.91 -22.15
N TYR A 75 26.46 -12.73 -22.66
CA TYR A 75 27.31 -11.58 -22.34
C TYR A 75 26.66 -10.22 -22.72
N SER A 76 25.75 -10.22 -23.68
CA SER A 76 24.95 -9.05 -24.07
C SER A 76 23.99 -8.58 -22.97
N GLU A 77 23.77 -9.37 -21.95
CA GLU A 77 22.85 -9.06 -20.82
C GLU A 77 23.57 -8.80 -19.50
N ILE A 78 24.86 -8.51 -19.53
CA ILE A 78 25.70 -8.25 -18.35
C ILE A 78 25.12 -7.12 -17.46
N ASP A 79 24.51 -6.10 -18.05
CA ASP A 79 23.91 -4.97 -17.34
C ASP A 79 22.65 -5.35 -16.55
N LYS A 80 22.04 -6.48 -16.85
CA LYS A 80 20.87 -7.00 -16.13
C LYS A 80 21.26 -7.80 -14.87
N VAL A 81 22.52 -8.18 -14.74
CA VAL A 81 23.02 -8.93 -13.58
C VAL A 81 23.22 -7.98 -12.40
N THR A 82 22.37 -8.11 -11.38
CA THR A 82 22.35 -7.26 -10.19
C THR A 82 22.74 -8.02 -8.94
N PHE A 83 23.13 -7.31 -7.87
CA PHE A 83 23.43 -7.96 -6.59
C PHE A 83 22.17 -8.45 -5.90
N SER A 84 22.18 -9.69 -5.45
CA SER A 84 21.17 -10.21 -4.52
C SER A 84 21.25 -9.45 -3.18
N ARG A 85 20.15 -9.47 -2.41
CA ARG A 85 20.10 -8.85 -1.09
C ARG A 85 21.21 -9.38 -0.14
N GLY A 86 21.52 -10.69 -0.23
CA GLY A 86 22.60 -11.31 0.54
C GLY A 86 23.98 -10.74 0.18
N ALA A 87 24.29 -10.61 -1.12
CA ALA A 87 25.55 -10.06 -1.58
C ALA A 87 25.70 -8.55 -1.27
N GLN A 88 24.61 -7.77 -1.34
CA GLN A 88 24.61 -6.36 -0.92
C GLN A 88 24.96 -6.21 0.57
N ASN A 89 24.37 -7.07 1.41
CA ASN A 89 24.68 -7.09 2.84
C ASN A 89 26.16 -7.41 3.08
N ILE A 90 26.73 -8.40 2.38
CA ILE A 90 28.14 -8.76 2.51
C ILE A 90 29.05 -7.61 2.11
N LEU A 91 28.78 -6.92 1.01
CA LEU A 91 29.56 -5.75 0.61
C LEU A 91 29.47 -4.61 1.66
N SER A 92 28.33 -4.42 2.28
CA SER A 92 28.18 -3.48 3.39
C SER A 92 28.99 -3.91 4.62
N PHE A 93 28.99 -5.20 4.95
CA PHE A 93 29.83 -5.75 6.02
C PHE A 93 31.32 -5.68 5.69
N THR A 94 31.72 -5.80 4.42
CA THR A 94 33.13 -5.63 3.99
C THR A 94 33.65 -4.24 4.34
N ILE A 95 32.85 -3.21 4.11
CA ILE A 95 33.16 -1.83 4.49
C ILE A 95 33.26 -1.70 6.03
N LEU A 96 32.33 -2.36 6.75
CA LEU A 96 32.37 -2.36 8.22
C LEU A 96 33.62 -3.07 8.80
N GLU A 97 34.02 -4.19 8.21
CA GLU A 97 35.24 -4.88 8.65
C GLU A 97 36.50 -4.01 8.39
N ALA A 98 36.60 -3.31 7.24
CA ALA A 98 37.64 -2.34 6.97
C ALA A 98 37.61 -1.15 7.96
N THR A 99 36.43 -0.68 8.36
CA THR A 99 36.29 0.38 9.36
C THR A 99 36.80 -0.03 10.72
N LYS A 100 36.59 -1.26 11.15
CA LYS A 100 37.02 -1.78 12.45
C LYS A 100 38.53 -1.80 12.59
N VAL A 101 39.24 -2.08 11.51
CA VAL A 101 40.70 -2.17 11.46
C VAL A 101 41.31 -0.82 11.09
N HIS A 102 40.51 0.25 11.00
CA HIS A 102 40.92 1.60 10.64
C HIS A 102 41.59 1.74 9.26
N CYS A 103 41.32 0.81 8.33
CA CYS A 103 41.84 0.87 6.97
C CYS A 103 41.11 1.95 6.15
N ARG A 104 41.84 2.59 5.23
CA ARG A 104 41.29 3.59 4.30
C ARG A 104 40.57 2.93 3.11
N ASN A 105 40.98 1.73 2.72
CA ASN A 105 40.45 0.99 1.58
C ASN A 105 39.93 -0.38 2.02
N ALA A 106 38.70 -0.75 1.55
CA ALA A 106 38.21 -2.10 1.69
C ALA A 106 38.83 -3.00 0.63
N SER A 107 39.43 -4.14 1.01
CA SER A 107 40.13 -5.08 0.14
C SER A 107 39.61 -6.52 0.29
N SER A 108 40.22 -7.50 -0.41
CA SER A 108 39.78 -8.90 -0.46
C SER A 108 39.73 -9.59 0.91
N GLN A 109 40.66 -9.31 1.83
CA GLN A 109 40.64 -9.87 3.19
C GLN A 109 39.41 -9.42 3.98
N HIS A 110 38.99 -8.19 3.83
CA HIS A 110 37.78 -7.68 4.47
C HIS A 110 36.52 -8.33 3.89
N LEU A 111 36.51 -8.63 2.57
CA LEU A 111 35.45 -9.38 1.93
C LEU A 111 35.40 -10.83 2.45
N LEU A 112 36.54 -11.50 2.61
CA LEU A 112 36.60 -12.84 3.16
C LEU A 112 36.10 -12.89 4.61
N LEU A 113 36.45 -11.91 5.44
CA LEU A 113 35.91 -11.76 6.80
C LEU A 113 34.42 -11.56 6.82
N ALA A 114 33.87 -10.72 5.93
CA ALA A 114 32.43 -10.51 5.81
C ALA A 114 31.69 -11.77 5.38
N LEU A 115 32.23 -12.53 4.42
CA LEU A 115 31.67 -13.78 3.92
C LEU A 115 31.64 -14.87 4.99
N THR A 116 32.77 -15.06 5.71
CA THR A 116 32.85 -16.07 6.78
C THR A 116 31.99 -15.73 7.98
N ARG A 117 31.73 -14.46 8.22
CA ARG A 117 30.86 -13.99 9.31
C ARG A 117 29.38 -14.26 9.07
N GLN A 118 28.87 -14.09 7.84
CA GLN A 118 27.45 -14.17 7.53
C GLN A 118 26.93 -15.62 7.39
N GLY A 119 27.78 -16.58 7.09
CA GLY A 119 27.53 -18.02 7.21
C GLY A 119 26.47 -18.66 6.30
N ASP A 120 25.71 -17.89 5.53
CA ASP A 120 24.55 -18.36 4.75
C ASP A 120 24.89 -18.63 3.26
N SER A 121 26.02 -19.30 3.01
CA SER A 121 26.42 -19.66 1.64
C SER A 121 27.08 -21.04 1.62
N TYR A 122 27.14 -21.67 0.45
CA TYR A 122 27.79 -22.96 0.30
C TYR A 122 29.29 -22.83 0.57
N GLY A 123 29.92 -21.75 0.13
CA GLY A 123 31.32 -21.47 0.43
C GLY A 123 31.58 -21.34 1.92
N SER A 124 30.74 -20.65 2.68
CA SER A 124 30.85 -20.54 4.13
C SER A 124 30.56 -21.87 4.84
N THR A 125 29.65 -22.68 4.31
CA THR A 125 29.38 -24.03 4.84
C THR A 125 30.60 -24.92 4.66
N TYR A 126 31.24 -24.92 3.48
CA TYR A 126 32.45 -25.67 3.20
C TYR A 126 33.59 -25.34 4.18
N LEU A 127 33.81 -24.03 4.42
CA LEU A 127 34.82 -23.58 5.37
C LEU A 127 34.52 -24.04 6.80
N ARG A 128 33.24 -23.98 7.22
CA ARG A 128 32.80 -24.40 8.55
C ARG A 128 32.94 -25.90 8.74
N ASP A 129 32.67 -26.73 7.73
CA ASP A 129 32.83 -28.17 7.78
C ASP A 129 34.33 -28.57 7.95
N LEU A 130 35.25 -27.73 7.50
CA LEU A 130 36.69 -27.87 7.72
C LEU A 130 37.19 -27.19 9.02
N GLY A 131 36.26 -26.66 9.85
CA GLY A 131 36.58 -26.02 11.10
C GLY A 131 37.13 -24.59 10.97
N VAL A 132 37.02 -23.97 9.78
CA VAL A 132 37.44 -22.59 9.53
C VAL A 132 36.27 -21.64 9.67
N GLU A 133 36.23 -20.91 10.77
CA GLU A 133 35.25 -19.90 11.10
C GLU A 133 35.88 -18.49 11.07
N TYR A 134 35.03 -17.46 11.19
CA TYR A 134 35.45 -16.05 11.23
C TYR A 134 36.63 -15.80 12.18
N GLY A 135 36.58 -16.40 13.38
CA GLY A 135 37.67 -16.20 14.37
C GLY A 135 39.02 -16.80 13.98
N ASN A 136 39.03 -17.83 13.14
CA ASN A 136 40.25 -18.45 12.62
C ASN A 136 40.84 -17.59 11.52
N VAL A 137 40.00 -17.10 10.60
CA VAL A 137 40.42 -16.20 9.51
C VAL A 137 40.92 -14.88 10.08
N TYR A 138 40.22 -14.30 11.06
CA TYR A 138 40.64 -13.06 11.70
C TYR A 138 42.01 -13.20 12.39
N ARG A 139 42.21 -14.27 13.20
CA ARG A 139 43.51 -14.52 13.87
C ARG A 139 44.63 -14.77 12.91
N TYR A 140 44.38 -15.45 11.80
CA TYR A 140 45.39 -15.66 10.77
C TYR A 140 45.84 -14.35 10.12
N LEU A 141 44.88 -13.48 9.78
CA LEU A 141 45.15 -12.17 9.18
C LEU A 141 45.89 -11.24 10.18
N ASP A 142 45.49 -11.26 11.45
CA ASP A 142 46.09 -10.46 12.52
C ASP A 142 47.55 -10.91 12.79
N ASN A 143 47.79 -12.22 12.94
CA ASN A 143 49.12 -12.78 13.21
C ASN A 143 50.12 -12.59 12.06
N ASN A 144 49.66 -12.36 10.83
CA ASN A 144 50.50 -12.15 9.65
C ASN A 144 50.52 -10.70 9.18
N ASP A 145 50.05 -9.74 9.98
CA ASP A 145 49.93 -8.30 9.66
C ASP A 145 49.24 -8.02 8.31
N LEU A 146 48.26 -8.86 7.94
CA LEU A 146 47.52 -8.74 6.68
C LEU A 146 46.19 -7.98 6.82
N LEU A 147 45.83 -7.52 8.00
CA LEU A 147 44.65 -6.72 8.25
C LEU A 147 44.78 -5.31 7.71
N ASP A 148 45.98 -4.70 7.86
CA ASP A 148 46.30 -3.42 7.23
C ASP A 148 46.73 -3.69 5.78
N GLY A 149 45.91 -3.30 4.80
CA GLY A 149 46.26 -3.43 3.38
C GLY A 149 47.59 -2.70 3.09
N GLY A 150 48.63 -3.48 2.97
CA GLY A 150 50.01 -2.98 2.79
C GLY A 150 50.12 -2.05 1.60
N ALA A 151 50.35 -0.77 1.84
CA ALA A 151 51.10 0.15 0.99
C ALA A 151 51.41 1.43 1.78
N ASP A 152 52.69 1.75 1.77
CA ASP A 152 53.35 3.00 2.10
C ASP A 152 53.66 3.26 3.58
N GLY A 153 54.95 2.92 3.83
CA GLY A 153 55.62 3.10 5.06
C GLY A 153 55.76 4.55 5.53
N TYR A 154 55.59 4.69 6.82
CA TYR A 154 56.43 5.60 7.65
C TYR A 154 56.39 5.10 9.09
N GLY A 155 57.55 4.60 9.53
CA GLY A 155 58.17 4.64 10.84
C GLY A 155 57.34 4.33 12.09
N ARG A 156 57.49 3.12 12.63
CA ARG A 156 57.49 2.91 14.06
C ARG A 156 58.78 2.21 14.44
N GLU A 157 59.61 2.92 15.19
CA GLU A 157 60.80 2.41 15.84
C GLU A 157 60.44 1.33 16.86
N ALA A 158 61.24 0.28 16.83
CA ALA A 158 61.17 -0.85 17.73
C ALA A 158 61.78 -0.47 19.11
N GLU A 159 61.06 -0.78 20.17
CA GLU A 159 61.70 -1.02 21.47
C GLU A 159 61.40 -2.44 21.92
N ASN A 160 62.52 -3.13 22.08
CA ASN A 160 62.66 -4.54 22.51
C ASN A 160 62.55 -4.69 24.02
N THR A 161 62.05 -5.85 24.40
CA THR A 161 62.47 -6.81 25.45
C THR A 161 61.91 -6.69 26.85
N PRO A 162 61.95 -7.79 27.62
CA PRO A 162 61.61 -9.23 27.39
C PRO A 162 60.61 -9.81 28.42
N GLU A 163 60.31 -11.07 28.21
CA GLU A 163 59.55 -11.97 29.10
C GLU A 163 60.14 -12.01 30.53
N GLU A 164 59.22 -12.01 31.53
CA GLU A 164 59.46 -12.73 32.81
C GLU A 164 58.09 -13.10 33.47
N GLU A 165 58.14 -14.22 34.14
CA GLU A 165 57.06 -15.03 34.69
C GLU A 165 56.27 -14.38 35.85
N ALA A 166 55.05 -14.88 36.05
CA ALA A 166 54.15 -14.55 37.13
C ALA A 166 54.72 -14.73 38.55
N PRO A 167 54.29 -13.96 39.54
CA PRO A 167 53.50 -14.55 40.59
C PRO A 167 52.30 -13.73 41.08
N GLN A 168 51.30 -14.47 41.55
CA GLN A 168 50.09 -13.95 42.20
C GLN A 168 50.43 -13.18 43.48
N ILE A 169 50.02 -11.94 43.58
CA ILE A 169 49.93 -11.25 44.89
C ILE A 169 48.61 -10.45 44.94
N ARG A 170 47.79 -10.81 45.93
CA ARG A 170 46.63 -10.05 46.37
C ARG A 170 47.13 -8.75 47.02
N ILE A 171 46.76 -7.61 46.45
CA ILE A 171 46.90 -6.33 47.14
C ILE A 171 45.55 -5.60 47.05
N ARG A 172 45.00 -5.32 48.23
CA ARG A 172 43.92 -4.34 48.44
C ARG A 172 44.44 -2.99 48.03
N ALA A 173 43.90 -2.45 46.92
CA ALA A 173 44.08 -1.06 46.60
C ALA A 173 42.86 -0.26 47.07
N VAL A 174 43.11 0.70 47.92
CA VAL A 174 42.20 1.77 48.31
C VAL A 174 41.89 2.57 47.03
N ALA A 175 40.67 2.61 46.61
CA ALA A 175 40.24 3.39 45.46
C ALA A 175 40.15 4.87 45.89
N GLU A 176 40.96 5.71 45.27
CA GLU A 176 40.63 7.14 45.19
C GLU A 176 39.45 7.30 44.24
N GLU A 177 38.35 7.81 44.78
CA GLU A 177 37.14 8.17 44.04
C GLU A 177 37.48 9.32 43.07
N LYS A 178 37.59 9.01 41.78
CA LYS A 178 37.34 10.01 40.74
C LYS A 178 35.84 10.32 40.77
N PRO A 179 35.41 11.58 40.64
CA PRO A 179 33.98 11.90 40.60
C PRO A 179 33.37 11.17 39.38
N ALA A 180 32.39 10.32 39.65
CA ALA A 180 31.63 9.60 38.65
C ALA A 180 30.92 10.61 37.74
N GLU A 181 31.17 10.54 36.45
CA GLU A 181 30.21 11.07 35.47
C GLU A 181 28.85 10.48 35.76
N PRO A 182 27.77 11.26 35.71
CA PRO A 182 26.46 10.76 36.03
C PRO A 182 26.13 9.63 35.03
N GLN A 183 26.17 8.38 35.47
CA GLN A 183 25.69 7.23 34.69
C GLN A 183 24.19 7.45 34.49
N ILE A 184 23.79 7.80 33.27
CA ILE A 184 22.39 7.87 32.87
C ILE A 184 21.80 6.47 33.09
N SER A 185 20.74 6.39 33.90
CA SER A 185 20.13 5.09 34.18
C SER A 185 19.50 4.50 32.89
N PRO A 186 19.51 3.16 32.70
CA PRO A 186 18.92 2.55 31.52
C PRO A 186 17.45 2.95 31.30
N LEU A 187 16.70 3.19 32.36
CA LEU A 187 15.33 3.67 32.28
C LEU A 187 15.25 5.14 31.79
N GLN A 188 16.24 5.96 32.07
CA GLN A 188 16.32 7.33 31.55
C GLN A 188 16.84 7.37 30.11
N GLU A 189 17.63 6.40 29.69
CA GLU A 189 18.16 6.29 28.33
C GLU A 189 17.10 5.83 27.33
N PHE A 190 16.28 4.82 27.71
CA PHE A 190 15.31 4.16 26.81
C PHE A 190 13.84 4.45 27.16
N GLY A 191 13.59 5.20 28.23
CA GLY A 191 12.25 5.54 28.70
C GLY A 191 11.92 7.02 28.51
N TYR A 192 10.71 7.31 28.04
CA TYR A 192 10.18 8.67 27.97
C TYR A 192 9.25 8.92 29.16
N ASP A 193 9.62 9.83 30.07
CA ASP A 193 8.83 10.18 31.26
C ASP A 193 7.64 11.08 30.85
N ILE A 194 6.47 10.45 30.68
CA ILE A 194 5.22 11.13 30.32
C ILE A 194 4.77 12.09 31.44
N THR A 195 4.99 11.73 32.71
CA THR A 195 4.63 12.58 33.85
C THR A 195 5.47 13.85 33.91
N LYS A 196 6.76 13.76 33.54
CA LYS A 196 7.62 14.93 33.38
C LYS A 196 7.14 15.83 32.23
N ALA A 197 6.79 15.24 31.09
CA ALA A 197 6.24 15.99 29.96
C ALA A 197 4.92 16.69 30.33
N ALA A 198 4.07 16.05 31.15
CA ALA A 198 2.86 16.67 31.68
C ALA A 198 3.15 17.87 32.55
N ARG A 199 4.17 17.81 33.45
CA ARG A 199 4.60 18.95 34.26
C ARG A 199 5.13 20.11 33.44
N GLU A 200 5.79 19.81 32.34
CA GLU A 200 6.35 20.79 31.39
C GLU A 200 5.28 21.38 30.46
N GLY A 201 4.02 20.90 30.54
CA GLY A 201 2.92 21.36 29.67
C GLY A 201 3.06 21.00 28.20
N LYS A 202 3.80 19.93 27.90
CA LYS A 202 4.08 19.45 26.53
C LYS A 202 3.02 18.49 25.99
N LEU A 203 2.10 18.01 26.84
CA LEU A 203 1.07 17.07 26.45
C LEU A 203 -0.22 17.78 26.07
N ASP A 204 -0.92 17.23 25.13
CA ASP A 204 -2.21 17.71 24.69
C ASP A 204 -3.34 17.40 25.70
N PRO A 205 -4.32 18.30 25.87
CA PRO A 205 -5.44 18.07 26.78
C PRO A 205 -6.34 16.93 26.26
N LEU A 206 -6.59 15.93 27.08
CA LEU A 206 -7.50 14.84 26.74
C LEU A 206 -8.96 15.23 26.88
N VAL A 207 -9.81 14.78 25.96
CA VAL A 207 -11.25 15.08 25.91
C VAL A 207 -12.04 13.79 25.72
N GLY A 208 -13.09 13.60 26.54
CA GLY A 208 -14.14 12.59 26.27
C GLY A 208 -13.74 11.12 26.46
N ARG A 209 -12.78 10.81 27.34
CA ARG A 209 -12.35 9.44 27.68
C ARG A 209 -12.42 9.19 29.20
N GLU A 210 -13.40 9.80 29.85
CA GLU A 210 -13.51 9.78 31.30
C GLU A 210 -13.69 8.36 31.83
N ASP A 211 -14.54 7.57 31.20
CA ASP A 211 -14.88 6.21 31.63
C ASP A 211 -13.68 5.27 31.48
N GLU A 212 -12.95 5.37 30.36
CA GLU A 212 -11.75 4.58 30.14
C GLU A 212 -10.65 4.95 31.15
N ILE A 213 -10.42 6.25 31.41
CA ILE A 213 -9.44 6.70 32.42
C ILE A 213 -9.81 6.18 33.79
N GLN A 214 -11.06 6.35 34.23
CA GLN A 214 -11.51 5.85 35.52
C GLN A 214 -11.31 4.34 35.62
N ARG A 215 -11.57 3.63 34.52
CA ARG A 215 -11.38 2.19 34.47
C ARG A 215 -9.92 1.78 34.58
N VAL A 216 -9.01 2.48 33.91
CA VAL A 216 -7.55 2.27 34.05
C VAL A 216 -7.12 2.52 35.50
N ILE A 217 -7.53 3.64 36.09
CA ILE A 217 -7.22 4.01 37.48
C ILE A 217 -7.71 2.93 38.46
N GLN A 218 -8.95 2.45 38.28
CA GLN A 218 -9.52 1.37 39.10
C GLN A 218 -8.71 0.08 39.01
N ILE A 219 -8.24 -0.27 37.81
CA ILE A 219 -7.45 -1.49 37.60
C ILE A 219 -6.07 -1.35 38.24
N LEU A 220 -5.40 -0.22 38.05
CA LEU A 220 -4.10 0.04 38.68
C LEU A 220 -4.15 -0.03 40.22
N GLY A 221 -5.26 0.35 40.83
CA GLY A 221 -5.49 0.23 42.28
C GLY A 221 -5.82 -1.18 42.81
N ARG A 222 -5.92 -2.21 41.97
CA ARG A 222 -6.24 -3.58 42.38
C ARG A 222 -5.03 -4.26 42.98
N ARG A 223 -5.31 -5.21 43.92
CA ARG A 223 -4.26 -6.08 44.48
C ARG A 223 -3.75 -7.14 43.50
N ARG A 224 -4.59 -7.61 42.58
CA ARG A 224 -4.28 -8.60 41.54
C ARG A 224 -4.91 -8.18 40.22
N LYS A 225 -4.34 -8.59 39.08
CA LYS A 225 -4.74 -8.14 37.74
C LYS A 225 -4.76 -6.60 37.65
N ASN A 226 -3.70 -5.99 38.17
CA ASN A 226 -3.52 -4.55 38.27
C ASN A 226 -2.84 -3.91 37.05
N ASN A 227 -2.71 -4.66 35.96
CA ASN A 227 -2.15 -4.16 34.70
C ASN A 227 -3.28 -4.01 33.68
N PRO A 228 -3.67 -2.77 33.31
CA PRO A 228 -4.65 -2.54 32.25
C PRO A 228 -4.02 -2.78 30.87
N MET A 229 -4.83 -3.35 29.96
CA MET A 229 -4.50 -3.48 28.55
C MET A 229 -5.53 -2.72 27.74
N LEU A 230 -5.11 -1.61 27.13
CA LEU A 230 -5.92 -0.82 26.20
C LEU A 230 -5.96 -1.51 24.83
N VAL A 231 -7.14 -1.92 24.40
CA VAL A 231 -7.33 -2.67 23.17
C VAL A 231 -8.31 -1.93 22.27
N GLY A 232 -7.88 -1.58 21.06
CA GLY A 232 -8.70 -0.86 20.08
C GLY A 232 -7.96 -0.66 18.77
N ASP A 233 -8.67 -0.20 17.77
CA ASP A 233 -8.12 0.04 16.44
C ASP A 233 -6.99 1.10 16.46
N PRO A 234 -6.11 1.12 15.44
CA PRO A 234 -5.15 2.21 15.31
C PRO A 234 -5.84 3.57 15.22
N GLY A 235 -5.27 4.59 15.90
CA GLY A 235 -5.81 5.97 15.84
C GLY A 235 -7.02 6.27 16.74
N VAL A 236 -7.49 5.33 17.59
CA VAL A 236 -8.60 5.61 18.53
C VAL A 236 -8.20 6.41 19.76
N GLY A 237 -6.91 6.73 19.94
CA GLY A 237 -6.40 7.54 21.07
C GLY A 237 -6.00 6.73 22.30
N LYS A 238 -5.48 5.49 22.15
CA LYS A 238 -4.99 4.67 23.29
C LYS A 238 -3.86 5.35 24.06
N SER A 239 -2.88 5.92 23.37
CA SER A 239 -1.73 6.61 23.97
C SER A 239 -2.18 7.92 24.65
N ALA A 240 -3.15 8.65 24.05
CA ALA A 240 -3.73 9.85 24.63
C ALA A 240 -4.43 9.58 25.99
N ILE A 241 -5.04 8.42 26.19
CA ILE A 241 -5.61 8.01 27.50
C ILE A 241 -4.51 7.97 28.56
N VAL A 242 -3.35 7.41 28.23
CA VAL A 242 -2.20 7.29 29.15
C VAL A 242 -1.61 8.70 29.46
N GLU A 243 -1.52 9.57 28.46
CA GLU A 243 -1.13 10.96 28.63
C GLU A 243 -2.12 11.72 29.53
N GLY A 244 -3.42 11.48 29.35
CA GLY A 244 -4.46 12.04 30.21
C GLY A 244 -4.35 11.59 31.67
N ILE A 245 -3.96 10.33 31.91
CA ILE A 245 -3.67 9.81 33.27
C ILE A 245 -2.46 10.55 33.85
N ALA A 246 -1.39 10.75 33.08
CA ALA A 246 -0.21 11.48 33.52
C ALA A 246 -0.54 12.92 33.93
N ILE A 247 -1.39 13.61 33.13
CA ILE A 247 -1.88 14.97 33.47
C ILE A 247 -2.64 14.96 34.80
N ARG A 248 -3.54 13.99 35.02
CA ARG A 248 -4.30 13.86 36.29
C ARG A 248 -3.41 13.53 37.47
N ILE A 249 -2.36 12.74 37.32
CA ILE A 249 -1.36 12.49 38.36
C ILE A 249 -0.67 13.79 38.77
N VAL A 250 -0.31 14.64 37.78
CA VAL A 250 0.37 15.92 38.02
C VAL A 250 -0.57 16.97 38.65
N THR A 251 -1.83 17.03 38.22
CA THR A 251 -2.84 17.96 38.76
C THR A 251 -3.41 17.55 40.12
N GLY A 252 -3.11 16.32 40.55
CA GLY A 252 -3.61 15.77 41.82
C GLY A 252 -5.05 15.24 41.75
N ASP A 253 -5.62 15.08 40.55
CA ASP A 253 -6.98 14.55 40.33
C ASP A 253 -6.95 13.02 40.22
N THR A 254 -6.30 12.35 41.15
CA THR A 254 -6.17 10.90 41.22
C THR A 254 -6.32 10.40 42.67
N PRO A 255 -6.78 9.13 42.85
CA PRO A 255 -6.79 8.50 44.15
C PRO A 255 -5.40 8.46 44.81
N PRO A 256 -5.34 8.47 46.18
CA PRO A 256 -4.05 8.45 46.89
C PRO A 256 -3.06 7.38 46.46
N ALA A 257 -3.55 6.24 45.98
CA ALA A 257 -2.72 5.14 45.48
C ALA A 257 -1.90 5.44 44.23
N LEU A 258 -2.30 6.44 43.45
CA LEU A 258 -1.61 6.91 42.25
C LEU A 258 -0.94 8.29 42.41
N SER A 259 -1.15 8.94 43.56
CA SER A 259 -0.52 10.21 43.86
C SER A 259 1.01 10.03 43.95
N GLY A 260 1.75 10.87 43.22
CA GLY A 260 3.22 10.82 43.18
C GLY A 260 3.83 9.76 42.24
N LYS A 261 3.02 8.91 41.62
CA LYS A 261 3.50 7.90 40.65
C LYS A 261 4.03 8.56 39.37
N ARG A 262 4.97 7.87 38.72
CA ARG A 262 5.61 8.29 37.47
C ARG A 262 5.21 7.33 36.36
N LEU A 263 4.71 7.86 35.26
CA LEU A 263 4.40 7.11 34.05
C LEU A 263 5.57 7.25 33.06
N ILE A 264 6.18 6.13 32.72
CA ILE A 264 7.31 6.07 31.79
C ILE A 264 6.93 5.18 30.60
N SER A 265 6.95 5.78 29.42
CA SER A 265 6.76 5.04 28.16
C SER A 265 8.07 4.36 27.79
N LEU A 266 8.02 3.05 27.52
CA LEU A 266 9.17 2.28 27.11
C LEU A 266 9.11 2.04 25.61
N ASP A 267 10.14 2.53 24.89
CA ASP A 267 10.30 2.28 23.46
C ASP A 267 11.17 1.04 23.23
N LEU A 268 10.52 -0.05 22.85
CA LEU A 268 11.20 -1.30 22.55
C LEU A 268 12.11 -1.22 21.32
N GLY A 269 11.74 -0.39 20.34
CA GLY A 269 12.55 -0.16 19.15
C GLY A 269 13.92 0.42 19.51
N SER A 270 13.95 1.39 20.41
CA SER A 270 15.18 2.01 20.91
C SER A 270 16.05 1.06 21.71
N ILE A 271 15.45 0.13 22.48
CA ILE A 271 16.20 -0.87 23.25
C ILE A 271 16.91 -1.87 22.32
N VAL A 272 16.27 -2.23 21.20
CA VAL A 272 16.84 -3.13 20.18
C VAL A 272 17.88 -2.40 19.32
N ALA A 273 17.68 -1.11 19.07
CA ALA A 273 18.57 -0.30 18.26
C ALA A 273 20.00 -0.29 18.84
N GLY A 274 21.00 -0.56 18.00
CA GLY A 274 22.40 -0.59 18.40
C GLY A 274 22.83 -1.85 19.18
N THR A 275 21.94 -2.83 19.43
CA THR A 275 22.37 -4.14 19.96
C THR A 275 22.85 -5.03 18.82
N LYS A 276 24.10 -5.55 18.93
CA LYS A 276 24.67 -6.46 17.93
C LYS A 276 24.30 -7.92 18.20
N TYR A 277 24.00 -8.24 19.44
CA TYR A 277 23.71 -9.59 19.88
C TYR A 277 22.44 -9.64 20.74
N ARG A 278 21.70 -10.73 20.65
CA ARG A 278 20.51 -11.01 21.48
C ARG A 278 20.78 -10.80 22.98
N GLY A 279 21.98 -11.20 23.46
CA GLY A 279 22.35 -11.06 24.86
C GLY A 279 22.48 -9.59 25.33
N ASP A 280 22.76 -8.65 24.46
CA ASP A 280 22.83 -7.22 24.81
C ASP A 280 21.45 -6.65 25.06
N PHE A 281 20.48 -6.99 24.20
CA PHE A 281 19.08 -6.64 24.39
C PHE A 281 18.53 -7.22 25.70
N GLU A 282 18.80 -8.52 25.96
CA GLU A 282 18.37 -9.20 27.18
C GLU A 282 18.96 -8.54 28.43
N LYS A 283 20.23 -8.14 28.39
CA LYS A 283 20.89 -7.41 29.49
C LYS A 283 20.25 -6.05 29.73
N ARG A 284 20.02 -5.25 28.65
CA ARG A 284 19.37 -3.93 28.76
C ARG A 284 17.97 -4.04 29.34
N LEU A 285 17.14 -4.92 28.77
CA LEU A 285 15.77 -5.13 29.26
C LEU A 285 15.74 -5.61 30.72
N LYS A 286 16.63 -6.53 31.11
CA LYS A 286 16.76 -7.00 32.48
C LYS A 286 17.16 -5.88 33.44
N SER A 287 18.06 -5.00 33.02
CA SER A 287 18.47 -3.84 33.81
C SER A 287 17.30 -2.87 34.02
N ILE A 288 16.51 -2.58 32.98
CA ILE A 288 15.30 -1.75 33.08
C ILE A 288 14.27 -2.38 34.00
N ILE A 289 13.99 -3.70 33.86
CA ILE A 289 13.04 -4.41 34.73
C ILE A 289 13.49 -4.33 36.20
N ASN A 290 14.76 -4.53 36.48
CA ASN A 290 15.29 -4.46 37.85
C ASN A 290 15.20 -3.05 38.42
N GLU A 291 15.45 -2.01 37.62
CA GLU A 291 15.31 -0.60 38.03
C GLU A 291 13.86 -0.25 38.37
N VAL A 292 12.91 -0.66 37.48
CA VAL A 292 11.46 -0.45 37.74
C VAL A 292 10.97 -1.25 38.95
N ALA A 293 11.48 -2.47 39.15
CA ALA A 293 11.13 -3.28 40.34
C ALA A 293 11.68 -2.68 41.65
N ALA A 294 12.77 -1.92 41.59
CA ALA A 294 13.34 -1.21 42.72
C ALA A 294 12.60 0.09 43.06
N ASP A 295 11.90 0.70 42.11
CA ASP A 295 11.12 1.92 42.29
C ASP A 295 9.61 1.65 42.15
N PRO A 296 8.89 1.42 43.24
CA PRO A 296 7.46 1.09 43.22
C PRO A 296 6.58 2.24 42.70
N ASP A 297 7.12 3.45 42.56
CA ASP A 297 6.37 4.60 42.08
C ASP A 297 6.39 4.73 40.53
N VAL A 298 7.11 3.85 39.85
CA VAL A 298 7.14 3.80 38.40
C VAL A 298 6.03 2.87 37.88
N ILE A 299 5.27 3.37 36.91
CA ILE A 299 4.33 2.60 36.10
C ILE A 299 4.84 2.65 34.67
N LEU A 300 5.09 1.47 34.06
CA LEU A 300 5.50 1.37 32.66
C LEU A 300 4.31 1.53 31.72
N PHE A 301 4.48 2.26 30.65
CA PHE A 301 3.59 2.22 29.50
C PHE A 301 4.30 1.57 28.32
N ILE A 302 3.68 0.61 27.70
CA ILE A 302 4.21 -0.10 26.54
C ILE A 302 3.18 -0.06 25.45
N ASP A 303 3.45 0.76 24.45
CA ASP A 303 2.65 0.77 23.22
C ASP A 303 3.02 -0.41 22.33
N GLU A 304 2.10 -0.82 21.46
CA GLU A 304 2.26 -2.01 20.63
C GLU A 304 2.75 -3.23 21.43
N PHE A 305 2.11 -3.49 22.56
CA PHE A 305 2.52 -4.56 23.51
C PHE A 305 2.73 -5.93 22.85
N HIS A 306 2.06 -6.19 21.73
CA HIS A 306 2.20 -7.42 20.95
C HIS A 306 3.63 -7.63 20.41
N THR A 307 4.41 -6.58 20.22
CA THR A 307 5.80 -6.67 19.77
C THR A 307 6.71 -7.37 20.77
N ILE A 308 6.34 -7.31 22.08
CA ILE A 308 7.05 -8.02 23.15
C ILE A 308 6.86 -9.52 23.05
N VAL A 309 5.64 -9.97 22.68
CA VAL A 309 5.25 -11.38 22.75
C VAL A 309 5.82 -12.21 21.60
N GLY A 310 6.51 -11.59 20.66
CA GLY A 310 7.15 -12.22 19.52
C GLY A 310 6.20 -13.09 18.72
N ALA A 311 5.97 -12.81 17.45
CA ALA A 311 5.27 -13.72 16.54
C ALA A 311 6.06 -15.04 16.46
N GLY A 312 5.71 -16.02 17.28
CA GLY A 312 6.32 -17.34 17.30
C GLY A 312 6.22 -18.03 15.95
N GLY A 313 7.19 -17.87 15.08
CA GLY A 313 7.15 -18.45 13.73
C GLY A 313 8.45 -18.40 12.94
N ALA A 314 9.43 -17.60 13.31
CA ALA A 314 10.74 -17.63 12.64
C ALA A 314 11.85 -17.67 13.70
N SER A 315 12.78 -18.58 13.53
CA SER A 315 13.96 -18.75 14.38
C SER A 315 14.71 -17.42 14.50
N GLY A 316 14.55 -16.71 15.64
CA GLY A 316 15.26 -15.47 15.93
C GLY A 316 14.42 -14.35 16.56
N SER A 317 13.09 -14.51 16.76
CA SER A 317 12.29 -13.48 17.41
C SER A 317 12.65 -13.33 18.88
N LEU A 318 12.88 -12.07 19.27
CA LEU A 318 13.17 -11.66 20.64
C LEU A 318 11.96 -11.92 21.53
N ASP A 319 12.02 -12.92 22.40
CA ASP A 319 10.94 -13.21 23.34
C ASP A 319 11.12 -12.40 24.65
N ALA A 320 10.92 -11.09 24.54
CA ALA A 320 10.97 -10.18 25.68
C ALA A 320 9.86 -10.46 26.70
N ALA A 321 8.78 -11.12 26.27
CA ALA A 321 7.69 -11.50 27.15
C ALA A 321 8.15 -12.43 28.26
N ASN A 322 9.02 -13.39 27.95
CA ASN A 322 9.53 -14.34 28.95
C ASN A 322 10.36 -13.66 30.06
N MET A 323 10.92 -12.48 29.79
CA MET A 323 11.65 -11.70 30.78
C MET A 323 10.70 -10.87 31.67
N LEU A 324 9.61 -10.33 31.09
CA LEU A 324 8.62 -9.54 31.83
C LEU A 324 7.65 -10.40 32.65
N LYS A 325 7.30 -11.60 32.17
CA LYS A 325 6.35 -12.51 32.83
C LYS A 325 6.65 -12.76 34.32
N PRO A 326 7.89 -13.07 34.76
CA PRO A 326 8.18 -13.30 36.18
C PRO A 326 7.91 -12.06 37.04
N ALA A 327 8.35 -10.88 36.63
CA ALA A 327 8.16 -9.63 37.37
C ALA A 327 6.68 -9.21 37.42
N LEU A 328 5.93 -9.34 36.34
CA LEU A 328 4.48 -9.15 36.30
C LEU A 328 3.75 -10.20 37.17
N ALA A 329 4.25 -11.45 37.19
CA ALA A 329 3.65 -12.54 37.98
C ALA A 329 3.80 -12.30 39.46
N ARG A 330 4.93 -11.80 39.93
CA ARG A 330 5.20 -11.45 41.31
C ARG A 330 4.57 -10.13 41.75
N GLY A 331 4.10 -9.30 40.77
CA GLY A 331 3.57 -7.97 41.04
C GLY A 331 4.66 -6.94 41.39
N GLU A 332 5.89 -7.20 40.99
CA GLU A 332 7.06 -6.31 41.21
C GLU A 332 7.01 -5.08 40.33
N ILE A 333 6.36 -5.18 39.16
CA ILE A 333 6.17 -4.09 38.23
C ILE A 333 4.70 -3.88 37.90
N GLN A 334 4.30 -2.63 37.70
CA GLN A 334 3.01 -2.24 37.12
C GLN A 334 3.18 -1.78 35.67
N CYS A 335 2.29 -2.25 34.80
CA CYS A 335 2.37 -1.96 33.37
C CYS A 335 1.00 -1.63 32.80
N ILE A 336 0.93 -0.59 31.97
CA ILE A 336 -0.18 -0.32 31.06
C ILE A 336 0.27 -0.75 29.67
N GLY A 337 -0.46 -1.68 29.05
CA GLY A 337 -0.21 -2.08 27.66
C GLY A 337 -1.23 -1.45 26.72
N ALA A 338 -0.83 -1.21 25.48
CA ALA A 338 -1.73 -0.84 24.40
C ALA A 338 -1.49 -1.74 23.18
N THR A 339 -2.56 -2.17 22.51
CA THR A 339 -2.48 -3.04 21.32
C THR A 339 -3.78 -2.99 20.51
N THR A 340 -3.80 -3.61 19.33
CA THR A 340 -5.02 -3.79 18.55
C THR A 340 -5.80 -5.03 19.00
N MET A 341 -7.09 -5.14 18.61
CA MET A 341 -7.92 -6.29 18.97
C MET A 341 -7.39 -7.60 18.37
N ASP A 342 -6.93 -7.56 17.13
CA ASP A 342 -6.43 -8.72 16.42
C ASP A 342 -5.10 -9.21 17.01
N GLU A 343 -4.19 -8.28 17.31
CA GLU A 343 -2.92 -8.61 17.94
C GLU A 343 -3.08 -9.07 19.39
N PHE A 344 -4.05 -8.51 20.13
CA PHE A 344 -4.39 -9.00 21.47
C PHE A 344 -4.79 -10.47 21.43
N ARG A 345 -5.68 -10.85 20.50
CA ARG A 345 -6.12 -12.26 20.35
C ARG A 345 -5.00 -13.19 19.93
N LYS A 346 -4.12 -12.73 19.02
CA LYS A 346 -3.02 -13.55 18.49
C LYS A 346 -1.90 -13.77 19.51
N SER A 347 -1.59 -12.76 20.32
CA SER A 347 -0.38 -12.70 21.13
C SER A 347 -0.68 -12.85 22.63
N VAL A 348 -1.55 -12.00 23.21
CA VAL A 348 -1.75 -11.92 24.66
C VAL A 348 -2.77 -12.95 25.15
N GLU A 349 -3.90 -13.10 24.47
CA GLU A 349 -4.99 -14.01 24.88
C GLU A 349 -4.57 -15.48 24.80
N LYS A 350 -3.71 -15.83 23.85
CA LYS A 350 -3.14 -17.18 23.72
C LYS A 350 -2.14 -17.52 24.84
N ASP A 351 -1.53 -16.50 25.43
CA ASP A 351 -0.58 -16.66 26.52
C ASP A 351 -1.30 -16.61 27.89
N GLY A 352 -1.64 -17.76 28.44
CA GLY A 352 -2.40 -17.84 29.69
C GLY A 352 -1.69 -17.21 30.91
N ALA A 353 -0.38 -16.94 30.85
CA ALA A 353 0.33 -16.24 31.92
C ALA A 353 0.10 -14.73 31.85
N LEU A 354 0.08 -14.15 30.66
CA LEU A 354 -0.21 -12.73 30.41
C LEU A 354 -1.69 -12.43 30.59
N ASP A 355 -2.58 -13.25 30.05
CA ASP A 355 -4.04 -13.06 30.17
C ASP A 355 -4.52 -13.02 31.64
N ARG A 356 -3.89 -13.80 32.53
CA ARG A 356 -4.18 -13.75 33.95
C ARG A 356 -3.67 -12.51 34.67
N ARG A 357 -2.80 -11.71 34.05
CA ARG A 357 -2.16 -10.54 34.66
C ARG A 357 -2.68 -9.22 34.11
N PHE A 358 -3.12 -9.22 32.87
CA PHE A 358 -3.71 -8.04 32.24
C PHE A 358 -5.24 -8.03 32.33
N GLN A 359 -5.80 -6.85 32.48
CA GLN A 359 -7.24 -6.61 32.39
C GLN A 359 -7.53 -5.80 31.13
N LYS A 360 -8.25 -6.41 30.20
CA LYS A 360 -8.66 -5.79 28.95
C LYS A 360 -9.61 -4.62 29.19
N ILE A 361 -9.36 -3.51 28.49
CA ILE A 361 -10.23 -2.33 28.35
C ILE A 361 -10.36 -2.10 26.84
N VAL A 362 -11.60 -2.13 26.34
CA VAL A 362 -11.85 -1.83 24.91
C VAL A 362 -11.97 -0.34 24.74
N VAL A 363 -11.20 0.23 23.82
CA VAL A 363 -11.23 1.65 23.44
C VAL A 363 -11.90 1.75 22.08
N GLU A 364 -13.13 2.25 22.07
CA GLU A 364 -13.91 2.43 20.84
C GLU A 364 -13.51 3.75 20.12
N HIS A 365 -13.84 3.84 18.84
CA HIS A 365 -13.66 5.08 18.09
C HIS A 365 -14.62 6.18 18.60
N THR A 366 -14.18 7.43 18.48
CA THR A 366 -15.01 8.58 18.88
C THR A 366 -16.11 8.86 17.86
N ASP A 367 -17.23 9.37 18.34
CA ASP A 367 -18.29 9.86 17.45
C ASP A 367 -17.91 11.25 16.86
N ILE A 368 -18.71 11.73 15.90
CA ILE A 368 -18.49 13.02 15.24
C ILE A 368 -18.47 14.18 16.24
N LYS A 369 -19.38 14.18 17.22
CA LYS A 369 -19.49 15.29 18.18
C LYS A 369 -18.30 15.32 19.13
N GLN A 370 -17.91 14.15 19.65
CA GLN A 370 -16.72 14.00 20.49
C GLN A 370 -15.46 14.42 19.72
N SER A 371 -15.33 14.00 18.46
CA SER A 371 -14.18 14.37 17.63
C SER A 371 -14.08 15.87 17.36
N ILE A 372 -15.21 16.56 17.11
CA ILE A 372 -15.22 18.03 16.98
C ILE A 372 -14.74 18.67 18.28
N SER A 373 -15.23 18.19 19.44
CA SER A 373 -14.80 18.74 20.75
C SER A 373 -13.31 18.50 21.03
N ILE A 374 -12.77 17.36 20.55
CA ILE A 374 -11.33 17.06 20.66
C ILE A 374 -10.53 18.05 19.81
N LEU A 375 -10.88 18.20 18.54
CA LEU A 375 -10.17 19.11 17.62
C LEU A 375 -10.25 20.56 18.07
N ASP A 376 -11.40 21.00 18.59
CA ASP A 376 -11.56 22.36 19.07
C ASP A 376 -10.63 22.70 20.26
N ARG A 377 -10.37 21.73 21.14
CA ARG A 377 -9.39 21.89 22.21
C ARG A 377 -7.94 21.79 21.74
N LEU A 378 -7.65 20.97 20.75
CA LEU A 378 -6.32 20.85 20.14
C LEU A 378 -5.98 22.06 19.25
N LYS A 379 -7.00 22.73 18.71
CA LYS A 379 -6.93 23.87 17.78
C LYS A 379 -5.83 24.88 18.16
N THR A 380 -5.81 25.31 19.41
CA THR A 380 -4.86 26.34 19.88
C THR A 380 -3.39 25.92 19.75
N ASN A 381 -3.08 24.64 19.92
CA ASN A 381 -1.71 24.14 19.82
C ASN A 381 -1.27 24.08 18.35
N TYR A 382 -2.15 23.65 17.46
CA TYR A 382 -1.89 23.62 16.02
C TYR A 382 -1.85 25.02 15.41
N GLU A 383 -2.69 25.96 15.89
CA GLU A 383 -2.65 27.39 15.50
C GLU A 383 -1.30 28.04 15.82
N LYS A 384 -0.75 27.75 16.98
CA LYS A 384 0.58 28.24 17.39
C LYS A 384 1.69 27.59 16.54
N HIS A 385 1.58 26.29 16.29
CA HIS A 385 2.60 25.56 15.55
C HIS A 385 2.70 26.02 14.09
N HIS A 386 1.55 26.14 13.41
CA HIS A 386 1.51 26.53 12.00
C HIS A 386 1.40 28.05 11.76
N ASN A 387 1.21 28.87 12.81
CA ASN A 387 0.91 30.30 12.70
C ASN A 387 -0.30 30.57 11.78
N VAL A 388 -1.39 29.87 12.04
CA VAL A 388 -2.66 29.98 11.33
C VAL A 388 -3.82 30.11 12.32
N ILE A 389 -5.01 30.44 11.81
CA ILE A 389 -6.27 30.48 12.58
C ILE A 389 -7.25 29.57 11.87
N TYR A 390 -7.78 28.55 12.57
CA TYR A 390 -8.84 27.69 12.04
C TYR A 390 -10.21 28.30 12.33
N THR A 391 -11.07 28.33 11.31
CA THR A 391 -12.49 28.68 11.55
C THR A 391 -13.22 27.47 12.16
N ASP A 392 -14.32 27.73 12.89
CA ASP A 392 -15.07 26.65 13.52
C ASP A 392 -15.69 25.71 12.46
N GLU A 393 -16.08 26.25 11.31
CA GLU A 393 -16.55 25.50 10.17
C GLU A 393 -15.43 24.61 9.57
N ALA A 394 -14.17 25.05 9.61
CA ALA A 394 -13.04 24.24 9.16
C ALA A 394 -12.80 23.06 10.10
N ILE A 395 -12.92 23.24 11.40
CA ILE A 395 -12.82 22.16 12.40
C ILE A 395 -13.93 21.11 12.18
N GLU A 396 -15.18 21.57 12.02
CA GLU A 396 -16.29 20.67 11.70
C GLU A 396 -16.08 19.94 10.36
N ALA A 397 -15.54 20.65 9.36
CA ALA A 397 -15.22 20.08 8.06
C ALA A 397 -14.12 19.01 8.16
N CYS A 398 -13.06 19.21 8.97
CA CYS A 398 -12.02 18.20 9.21
C CYS A 398 -12.63 16.87 9.69
N VAL A 399 -13.56 16.92 10.64
CA VAL A 399 -14.20 15.72 11.18
C VAL A 399 -15.18 15.10 10.17
N ARG A 400 -16.11 15.89 9.64
CA ARG A 400 -17.15 15.36 8.74
C ARG A 400 -16.60 14.84 7.41
N MET A 401 -15.63 15.57 6.84
CA MET A 401 -15.04 15.15 5.56
C MET A 401 -14.10 13.96 5.74
N SER A 402 -13.28 13.92 6.80
CA SER A 402 -12.44 12.76 7.07
C SER A 402 -13.29 11.52 7.35
N GLU A 403 -14.39 11.63 8.11
CA GLU A 403 -15.29 10.51 8.36
C GLU A 403 -15.95 10.00 7.07
N ARG A 404 -16.33 10.91 6.19
CA ARG A 404 -16.99 10.57 4.93
C ARG A 404 -16.05 9.98 3.88
N TYR A 405 -14.82 10.51 3.80
CA TYR A 405 -13.93 10.26 2.67
C TYR A 405 -12.71 9.37 3.01
N ILE A 406 -12.29 9.31 4.27
CA ILE A 406 -11.19 8.47 4.74
C ILE A 406 -11.77 7.27 5.50
N THR A 407 -11.80 6.10 4.86
CA THR A 407 -12.47 4.89 5.38
C THR A 407 -11.51 3.88 6.02
N ASP A 408 -10.22 4.02 5.83
CA ASP A 408 -9.17 3.11 6.28
C ASP A 408 -8.60 3.44 7.67
N ARG A 409 -9.02 4.57 8.26
CA ARG A 409 -8.60 5.03 9.58
C ARG A 409 -9.79 5.44 10.44
N CYS A 410 -9.60 5.46 11.76
CA CYS A 410 -10.62 5.82 12.73
C CYS A 410 -10.56 7.28 13.15
N LEU A 411 -11.69 7.82 13.63
CA LEU A 411 -11.72 9.06 14.38
C LEU A 411 -11.14 8.84 15.78
N PRO A 412 -10.45 9.85 16.38
CA PRO A 412 -10.25 11.22 15.89
C PRO A 412 -9.00 11.40 14.99
N ASP A 413 -8.11 10.42 14.89
CA ASP A 413 -6.79 10.49 14.27
C ASP A 413 -6.83 11.06 12.85
N LYS A 414 -7.68 10.50 11.97
CA LYS A 414 -7.84 10.98 10.59
C LYS A 414 -8.31 12.44 10.48
N ALA A 415 -9.02 12.94 11.47
CA ALA A 415 -9.48 14.33 11.49
C ALA A 415 -8.39 15.27 12.01
N ILE A 416 -7.55 14.81 12.95
CA ILE A 416 -6.36 15.51 13.44
C ILE A 416 -5.35 15.64 12.30
N ASP A 417 -5.07 14.57 11.57
CA ASP A 417 -4.19 14.59 10.39
C ASP A 417 -4.68 15.59 9.34
N ALA A 418 -5.98 15.60 9.06
CA ALA A 418 -6.56 16.56 8.11
C ALA A 418 -6.42 18.02 8.59
N MET A 419 -6.55 18.29 9.88
CA MET A 419 -6.36 19.60 10.49
C MET A 419 -4.89 20.02 10.40
N ASP A 420 -3.96 19.14 10.75
CA ASP A 420 -2.51 19.39 10.72
C ASP A 420 -2.03 19.70 9.29
N GLU A 421 -2.41 18.88 8.33
CA GLU A 421 -2.03 19.08 6.93
C GLU A 421 -2.66 20.37 6.35
N ALA A 422 -3.90 20.72 6.75
CA ALA A 422 -4.54 21.97 6.32
C ALA A 422 -3.79 23.20 6.85
N GLY A 423 -3.38 23.19 8.11
CA GLY A 423 -2.55 24.25 8.71
C GLY A 423 -1.21 24.39 8.00
N SER A 424 -0.53 23.28 7.78
CA SER A 424 0.74 23.23 7.05
C SER A 424 0.61 23.79 5.63
N MET A 425 -0.43 23.38 4.90
CA MET A 425 -0.69 23.85 3.53
C MET A 425 -0.94 25.37 3.48
N VAL A 426 -1.76 25.91 4.38
CA VAL A 426 -2.06 27.35 4.41
C VAL A 426 -0.82 28.16 4.81
N ARG A 427 0.00 27.66 5.74
CA ARG A 427 1.29 28.28 6.09
C ARG A 427 2.23 28.35 4.91
N LEU A 428 2.36 27.29 4.12
CA LEU A 428 3.19 27.27 2.91
C LEU A 428 2.72 28.26 1.85
N LYS A 429 1.39 28.48 1.74
CA LYS A 429 0.82 29.52 0.84
C LYS A 429 1.10 30.94 1.33
N ASN A 430 1.21 31.13 2.66
CA ASN A 430 1.33 32.44 3.30
C ASN A 430 2.48 32.49 4.33
N PRO A 431 3.75 32.38 3.92
CA PRO A 431 4.87 32.20 4.87
C PRO A 431 5.11 33.37 5.81
N ASN A 432 4.72 34.61 5.40
CA ASN A 432 5.00 35.86 6.13
C ASN A 432 3.78 36.46 6.84
N ARG A 433 2.62 35.81 6.82
CA ARG A 433 1.39 36.31 7.45
C ARG A 433 0.67 35.16 8.13
N THR A 434 -0.11 35.47 9.18
CA THR A 434 -1.04 34.52 9.79
C THR A 434 -2.11 34.16 8.76
N GLY A 435 -2.19 32.88 8.43
CA GLY A 435 -3.16 32.35 7.46
C GLY A 435 -4.47 31.99 8.14
N HIS A 436 -5.58 32.03 7.40
CA HIS A 436 -6.87 31.51 7.86
C HIS A 436 -7.15 30.20 7.12
N VAL A 437 -7.45 29.15 7.89
CA VAL A 437 -7.83 27.84 7.34
C VAL A 437 -9.36 27.79 7.28
N GLY A 438 -9.88 27.69 6.06
CA GLY A 438 -11.31 27.56 5.78
C GLY A 438 -11.71 26.17 5.33
N VAL A 439 -13.01 25.97 5.08
CA VAL A 439 -13.59 24.71 4.59
C VAL A 439 -12.98 24.28 3.25
N GLU A 440 -12.65 25.22 2.36
CA GLU A 440 -12.06 24.97 1.06
C GLU A 440 -10.63 24.40 1.17
N ASP A 441 -9.84 24.88 2.14
CA ASP A 441 -8.50 24.37 2.39
C ASP A 441 -8.54 22.93 2.90
N VAL A 442 -9.45 22.65 3.84
CA VAL A 442 -9.71 21.28 4.33
C VAL A 442 -10.14 20.38 3.16
N ALA A 443 -11.03 20.85 2.29
CA ALA A 443 -11.48 20.10 1.12
C ALA A 443 -10.32 19.79 0.15
N GLN A 444 -9.37 20.73 -0.04
CA GLN A 444 -8.16 20.50 -0.83
C GLN A 444 -7.26 19.44 -0.21
N VAL A 445 -7.09 19.44 1.10
CA VAL A 445 -6.29 18.44 1.82
C VAL A 445 -6.93 17.07 1.70
N ILE A 446 -8.20 16.93 2.04
CA ILE A 446 -8.93 15.65 1.89
C ILE A 446 -8.86 15.13 0.45
N SER A 447 -8.95 16.05 -0.54
CA SER A 447 -8.78 15.70 -1.96
C SER A 447 -7.41 15.11 -2.25
N LYS A 448 -6.35 15.66 -1.71
CA LYS A 448 -4.98 15.14 -1.88
C LYS A 448 -4.79 13.79 -1.18
N MET A 449 -5.28 13.67 0.06
CA MET A 449 -5.17 12.43 0.85
C MET A 449 -5.93 11.26 0.20
N THR A 450 -7.09 11.54 -0.42
CA THR A 450 -8.00 10.50 -0.94
C THR A 450 -7.97 10.33 -2.44
N GLY A 451 -7.37 11.30 -3.17
CA GLY A 451 -7.42 11.35 -4.64
C GLY A 451 -8.77 11.79 -5.21
N ILE A 452 -9.70 12.26 -4.37
CA ILE A 452 -11.02 12.75 -4.79
C ILE A 452 -10.89 14.22 -5.20
N PRO A 453 -11.39 14.64 -6.36
CA PRO A 453 -11.29 16.04 -6.78
C PRO A 453 -11.91 17.02 -5.78
N SER A 454 -11.19 18.10 -5.46
CA SER A 454 -11.56 19.10 -4.43
C SER A 454 -12.91 19.78 -4.72
N GLY A 455 -13.27 20.01 -5.98
CA GLY A 455 -14.56 20.54 -6.36
C GLY A 455 -15.78 19.70 -5.93
N LYS A 456 -15.58 18.41 -5.60
CA LYS A 456 -16.65 17.54 -5.07
C LYS A 456 -16.71 17.53 -3.56
N VAL A 457 -15.61 17.84 -2.92
CA VAL A 457 -15.54 17.91 -1.47
C VAL A 457 -16.14 19.23 -0.96
N ALA A 458 -15.95 20.33 -1.73
CA ALA A 458 -16.38 21.70 -1.35
C ALA A 458 -17.74 22.13 -1.91
N GLU A 459 -18.10 21.75 -3.17
CA GLU A 459 -19.38 22.10 -3.78
C GLU A 459 -20.51 21.16 -3.38
N GLY A 460 -21.65 21.70 -3.01
CA GLY A 460 -22.87 20.94 -2.82
C GLY A 460 -23.20 20.12 -4.09
N GLU A 461 -23.15 18.79 -4.00
CA GLU A 461 -23.37 17.83 -5.10
C GLU A 461 -24.69 18.05 -5.87
N GLY A 462 -25.65 18.83 -5.31
CA GLY A 462 -26.98 19.01 -5.85
C GLY A 462 -27.02 19.60 -7.26
N GLY A 463 -26.19 20.60 -7.56
CA GLY A 463 -26.17 21.24 -8.87
C GLY A 463 -25.63 20.34 -10.00
N LYS A 464 -24.62 19.52 -9.69
CA LYS A 464 -24.06 18.53 -10.62
C LYS A 464 -25.03 17.39 -10.87
N LEU A 465 -25.70 16.88 -9.83
CA LEU A 465 -26.67 15.81 -9.94
C LEU A 465 -27.88 16.18 -10.80
N MET A 466 -28.32 17.44 -10.79
CA MET A 466 -29.39 17.94 -11.64
C MET A 466 -29.00 17.96 -13.13
N LYS A 467 -27.75 18.23 -13.47
CA LYS A 467 -27.23 18.29 -14.86
C LYS A 467 -26.78 16.93 -15.37
N MET A 468 -26.74 15.90 -14.53
CA MET A 468 -26.19 14.58 -14.86
C MET A 468 -26.89 13.94 -16.07
N LYS A 469 -28.23 14.00 -16.11
CA LYS A 469 -29.01 13.43 -17.20
C LYS A 469 -28.60 14.02 -18.55
N SER A 470 -28.62 15.33 -18.69
CA SER A 470 -28.28 16.00 -19.95
C SER A 470 -26.85 15.70 -20.40
N LYS A 471 -25.89 15.65 -19.47
CA LYS A 471 -24.51 15.34 -19.78
C LYS A 471 -24.27 13.91 -20.24
N LEU A 472 -24.97 12.94 -19.66
CA LEU A 472 -24.91 11.56 -20.10
C LEU A 472 -25.59 11.36 -21.46
N GLN A 473 -26.72 12.05 -21.74
CA GLN A 473 -27.39 12.03 -23.03
C GLN A 473 -26.56 12.63 -24.18
N GLU A 474 -25.67 13.57 -23.90
CA GLU A 474 -24.71 14.08 -24.90
C GLU A 474 -23.74 13.00 -25.42
N ARG A 475 -23.49 11.94 -24.63
CA ARG A 475 -22.49 10.90 -24.93
C ARG A 475 -23.11 9.54 -25.26
N ILE A 476 -24.24 9.26 -24.69
CA ILE A 476 -24.94 7.96 -24.86
C ILE A 476 -26.22 8.20 -25.64
N ILE A 477 -26.25 7.68 -26.85
CA ILE A 477 -27.35 7.87 -27.79
C ILE A 477 -28.33 6.69 -27.75
N GLY A 478 -29.62 6.98 -27.83
CA GLY A 478 -30.67 5.97 -27.95
C GLY A 478 -31.00 5.19 -26.67
N GLN A 479 -30.52 5.64 -25.50
CA GLN A 479 -30.71 4.93 -24.23
C GLN A 479 -31.30 5.84 -23.13
N ASP A 480 -32.24 6.70 -23.46
CA ASP A 480 -32.77 7.71 -22.55
C ASP A 480 -33.42 7.11 -21.30
N ASP A 481 -34.19 6.02 -21.44
CA ASP A 481 -34.82 5.31 -20.31
C ASP A 481 -33.76 4.70 -19.36
N ALA A 482 -32.69 4.13 -19.93
CA ALA A 482 -31.59 3.56 -19.16
C ALA A 482 -30.86 4.65 -18.34
N ILE A 483 -30.60 5.79 -18.96
CA ILE A 483 -29.95 6.95 -18.30
C ILE A 483 -30.86 7.47 -17.18
N ASP A 484 -32.17 7.61 -17.43
CA ASP A 484 -33.13 8.12 -16.45
C ASP A 484 -33.20 7.25 -15.20
N ASN A 485 -33.24 5.93 -15.36
CA ASN A 485 -33.28 4.99 -14.23
C ASN A 485 -31.99 5.04 -13.41
N VAL A 486 -30.80 5.08 -14.06
CA VAL A 486 -29.53 5.21 -13.37
C VAL A 486 -29.44 6.53 -12.59
N VAL A 487 -29.79 7.65 -13.23
CA VAL A 487 -29.72 8.98 -12.62
C VAL A 487 -30.65 9.07 -11.41
N ARG A 488 -31.92 8.59 -11.51
CA ARG A 488 -32.87 8.58 -10.39
C ARG A 488 -32.37 7.75 -9.21
N ALA A 489 -31.77 6.59 -9.46
CA ALA A 489 -31.27 5.73 -8.39
C ALA A 489 -30.06 6.40 -7.66
N ILE A 490 -29.15 7.02 -8.41
CA ILE A 490 -28.02 7.76 -7.83
C ILE A 490 -28.52 8.98 -7.04
N GLN A 491 -29.50 9.73 -7.57
CA GLN A 491 -30.10 10.87 -6.89
C GLN A 491 -30.79 10.47 -5.57
N ARG A 492 -31.50 9.34 -5.53
CA ARG A 492 -32.11 8.80 -4.29
C ARG A 492 -31.07 8.51 -3.21
N ASN A 493 -29.94 7.92 -3.60
CA ASN A 493 -28.85 7.63 -2.66
C ASN A 493 -28.24 8.93 -2.11
N ARG A 494 -27.93 9.87 -3.00
CA ARG A 494 -27.28 11.13 -2.63
C ARG A 494 -28.21 12.09 -1.85
N ALA A 495 -29.51 11.92 -1.97
CA ALA A 495 -30.49 12.62 -1.13
C ALA A 495 -30.56 12.10 0.32
N GLY A 496 -29.78 11.06 0.66
CA GLY A 496 -29.76 10.49 2.01
C GLY A 496 -30.96 9.59 2.36
N ILE A 497 -31.74 9.19 1.36
CA ILE A 497 -32.94 8.34 1.56
C ILE A 497 -32.57 6.85 1.62
N LYS A 498 -31.46 6.46 0.97
CA LYS A 498 -30.95 5.09 0.97
C LYS A 498 -30.03 4.87 2.19
N ASP A 499 -29.97 3.62 2.64
CA ASP A 499 -29.05 3.18 3.71
C ASP A 499 -27.58 3.56 3.37
N PRO A 500 -26.92 4.37 4.20
CA PRO A 500 -25.56 4.83 3.95
C PRO A 500 -24.51 3.69 4.04
N ALA A 501 -24.88 2.54 4.58
CA ALA A 501 -24.00 1.38 4.62
C ALA A 501 -23.84 0.70 3.25
N LYS A 502 -24.79 0.87 2.33
CA LYS A 502 -24.80 0.22 1.02
C LYS A 502 -24.04 1.01 -0.06
N PRO A 503 -23.65 0.37 -1.18
CA PRO A 503 -23.06 1.07 -2.33
C PRO A 503 -23.97 2.21 -2.85
N ILE A 504 -23.37 3.23 -3.50
CA ILE A 504 -24.10 4.35 -4.11
C ILE A 504 -25.20 3.86 -5.05
N GLY A 505 -24.90 2.84 -5.85
CA GLY A 505 -25.86 2.20 -6.74
C GLY A 505 -25.38 0.83 -7.18
N THR A 506 -26.32 -0.10 -7.30
CA THR A 506 -26.08 -1.45 -7.80
C THR A 506 -27.00 -1.69 -8.99
N PHE A 507 -26.42 -1.89 -10.17
CA PHE A 507 -27.13 -1.96 -11.44
C PHE A 507 -26.80 -3.24 -12.21
N ILE A 508 -27.80 -3.83 -12.87
CA ILE A 508 -27.56 -4.83 -13.91
C ILE A 508 -28.04 -4.26 -15.24
N PHE A 509 -27.14 -4.24 -16.23
CA PHE A 509 -27.40 -3.76 -17.59
C PHE A 509 -27.64 -4.95 -18.52
N PHE A 510 -28.87 -5.11 -18.97
CA PHE A 510 -29.28 -6.15 -19.91
C PHE A 510 -29.41 -5.59 -21.33
N GLY A 511 -29.04 -6.38 -22.32
CA GLY A 511 -29.25 -6.03 -23.73
C GLY A 511 -28.16 -6.60 -24.63
N PRO A 512 -28.34 -6.49 -25.96
CA PRO A 512 -27.41 -7.03 -26.93
C PRO A 512 -26.02 -6.40 -26.85
N THR A 513 -25.08 -7.00 -27.53
CA THR A 513 -23.69 -6.48 -27.59
C THR A 513 -23.65 -5.17 -28.39
N GLY A 514 -22.79 -4.22 -28.00
CA GLY A 514 -22.55 -2.99 -28.77
C GLY A 514 -23.60 -1.89 -28.65
N VAL A 515 -24.54 -1.97 -27.69
CA VAL A 515 -25.59 -0.95 -27.46
C VAL A 515 -25.18 0.16 -26.48
N GLY A 516 -23.95 0.13 -25.92
CA GLY A 516 -23.43 1.19 -25.06
C GLY A 516 -23.38 0.90 -23.58
N LYS A 517 -23.59 -0.37 -23.11
CA LYS A 517 -23.54 -0.75 -21.68
C LYS A 517 -22.24 -0.32 -21.00
N THR A 518 -21.10 -0.73 -21.54
CA THR A 518 -19.76 -0.38 -21.02
C THR A 518 -19.47 1.12 -21.18
N GLN A 519 -19.99 1.77 -22.22
CA GLN A 519 -19.80 3.19 -22.44
C GLN A 519 -20.53 4.03 -21.38
N LEU A 520 -21.76 3.62 -20.97
CA LEU A 520 -22.48 4.28 -19.89
C LEU A 520 -21.69 4.17 -18.57
N ALA A 521 -21.12 3.00 -18.27
CA ALA A 521 -20.27 2.82 -17.07
C ALA A 521 -19.05 3.75 -17.08
N LYS A 522 -18.37 3.90 -18.23
CA LYS A 522 -17.25 4.84 -18.39
C LYS A 522 -17.68 6.30 -18.22
N SER A 523 -18.78 6.68 -18.85
CA SER A 523 -19.32 8.04 -18.74
C SER A 523 -19.75 8.36 -17.30
N LEU A 524 -20.25 7.39 -16.54
CA LEU A 524 -20.57 7.52 -15.12
C LEU A 524 -19.28 7.72 -14.28
N ALA A 525 -18.24 6.94 -14.55
CA ALA A 525 -16.95 7.08 -13.86
C ALA A 525 -16.36 8.49 -14.10
N GLU A 526 -16.34 8.95 -15.34
CA GLU A 526 -15.85 10.28 -15.68
C GLU A 526 -16.71 11.40 -15.06
N TYR A 527 -18.04 11.27 -15.12
CA TYR A 527 -18.93 12.31 -14.59
C TYR A 527 -18.90 12.39 -13.07
N LEU A 528 -18.96 11.25 -12.37
CA LEU A 528 -19.03 11.17 -10.90
C LEU A 528 -17.67 11.18 -10.23
N PHE A 529 -16.65 10.66 -10.89
CA PHE A 529 -15.30 10.49 -10.33
C PHE A 529 -14.20 11.16 -11.17
N ASP A 530 -14.58 12.07 -12.10
CA ASP A 530 -13.77 12.96 -12.95
C ASP A 530 -12.71 12.27 -13.82
N SER A 531 -12.66 10.94 -13.87
CA SER A 531 -11.78 10.20 -14.77
C SER A 531 -12.39 8.84 -15.14
N GLU A 532 -12.24 8.46 -16.40
CA GLU A 532 -12.55 7.10 -16.86
C GLU A 532 -11.66 6.06 -16.17
N GLU A 533 -10.47 6.42 -15.68
CA GLU A 533 -9.55 5.55 -14.96
C GLU A 533 -10.07 5.14 -13.57
N ASN A 534 -11.07 5.85 -13.04
CA ASN A 534 -11.76 5.50 -11.80
C ASN A 534 -12.84 4.44 -12.05
N MET A 535 -12.65 3.60 -13.07
CA MET A 535 -13.43 2.41 -13.34
C MET A 535 -12.56 1.17 -13.20
N ILE A 536 -12.98 0.27 -12.33
CA ILE A 536 -12.40 -1.07 -12.16
C ILE A 536 -13.22 -2.02 -13.02
N ARG A 537 -12.62 -2.56 -14.08
CA ARG A 537 -13.27 -3.54 -14.94
C ARG A 537 -12.73 -4.92 -14.67
N LEU A 538 -13.64 -5.88 -14.50
CA LEU A 538 -13.38 -7.30 -14.37
C LEU A 538 -14.27 -8.06 -15.36
N ASP A 539 -13.67 -8.94 -16.15
CA ASP A 539 -14.38 -9.83 -17.08
C ASP A 539 -14.71 -11.13 -16.35
N MET A 540 -16.01 -11.41 -16.18
CA MET A 540 -16.45 -12.58 -15.43
C MET A 540 -16.22 -13.91 -16.18
N SER A 541 -15.87 -13.87 -17.44
CA SER A 541 -15.43 -15.06 -18.17
C SER A 541 -14.10 -15.62 -17.64
N GLU A 542 -13.29 -14.81 -16.95
CA GLU A 542 -12.07 -15.29 -16.26
C GLU A 542 -12.38 -15.98 -14.92
N TYR A 543 -13.61 -15.85 -14.40
CA TYR A 543 -14.04 -16.35 -13.08
C TYR A 543 -15.14 -17.42 -13.18
N MET A 544 -15.07 -18.23 -14.21
CA MET A 544 -16.00 -19.36 -14.44
C MET A 544 -15.74 -20.53 -13.49
N GLU A 545 -14.50 -20.73 -13.07
CA GLU A 545 -14.08 -21.81 -12.20
C GLU A 545 -13.97 -21.38 -10.74
N LYS A 546 -14.29 -22.28 -9.81
CA LYS A 546 -14.23 -22.02 -8.36
C LYS A 546 -12.87 -21.53 -7.88
N PHE A 547 -11.79 -22.07 -8.44
CA PHE A 547 -10.43 -21.67 -8.09
C PHE A 547 -10.15 -20.20 -8.42
N ASN A 548 -10.67 -19.71 -9.54
CA ASN A 548 -10.47 -18.33 -9.96
C ASN A 548 -11.23 -17.31 -9.09
N VAL A 549 -12.30 -17.73 -8.40
CA VAL A 549 -13.06 -16.84 -7.50
C VAL A 549 -12.20 -16.34 -6.35
N SER A 550 -11.29 -17.18 -5.84
CA SER A 550 -10.36 -16.78 -4.77
C SER A 550 -9.43 -15.63 -5.20
N ARG A 551 -9.16 -15.46 -6.49
CA ARG A 551 -8.38 -14.32 -7.01
C ARG A 551 -9.07 -12.96 -6.82
N LEU A 552 -10.41 -12.94 -6.63
CA LEU A 552 -11.15 -11.70 -6.36
C LEU A 552 -10.89 -11.15 -4.95
N ILE A 553 -10.80 -12.05 -3.96
CA ILE A 553 -10.67 -11.72 -2.54
C ILE A 553 -9.29 -12.06 -1.95
N GLY A 554 -8.43 -12.74 -2.72
CA GLY A 554 -7.13 -13.26 -2.30
C GLY A 554 -7.16 -14.75 -2.01
N ALA A 555 -6.01 -15.42 -2.14
CA ALA A 555 -5.86 -16.82 -1.79
C ALA A 555 -5.76 -17.00 -0.27
N PRO A 556 -6.26 -18.12 0.30
CA PRO A 556 -6.05 -18.44 1.70
C PRO A 556 -4.56 -18.65 2.04
N PRO A 557 -4.15 -18.50 3.30
CA PRO A 557 -2.79 -18.76 3.74
C PRO A 557 -2.30 -20.15 3.32
N GLY A 558 -1.11 -20.20 2.73
CA GLY A 558 -0.49 -21.45 2.24
C GLY A 558 -0.79 -21.81 0.78
N TYR A 559 -1.58 -21.02 0.06
CA TYR A 559 -1.80 -21.20 -1.38
C TYR A 559 -1.00 -20.19 -2.20
N VAL A 560 -0.65 -20.57 -3.45
CA VAL A 560 0.04 -19.69 -4.39
C VAL A 560 -0.79 -18.44 -4.66
N GLY A 561 -0.17 -17.24 -4.56
CA GLY A 561 -0.86 -15.96 -4.73
C GLY A 561 -1.41 -15.33 -3.44
N PHE A 562 -1.12 -15.87 -2.26
CA PHE A 562 -1.52 -15.30 -0.97
C PHE A 562 -0.97 -13.88 -0.76
N GLU A 563 0.28 -13.62 -1.17
CA GLU A 563 0.93 -12.30 -1.03
C GLU A 563 0.40 -11.24 -2.00
N GLU A 564 -0.19 -11.64 -3.13
CA GLU A 564 -0.68 -10.72 -4.16
C GLU A 564 -1.98 -10.01 -3.79
N GLY A 565 -2.70 -10.50 -2.76
CA GLY A 565 -4.02 -9.97 -2.37
C GLY A 565 -5.12 -10.21 -3.41
N GLY A 566 -6.35 -9.82 -3.11
CA GLY A 566 -7.47 -9.99 -4.02
C GLY A 566 -7.56 -8.91 -5.10
N GLN A 567 -7.77 -9.29 -6.35
CA GLN A 567 -7.84 -8.35 -7.48
C GLN A 567 -8.97 -7.31 -7.32
N LEU A 568 -10.13 -7.71 -6.80
CA LEU A 568 -11.24 -6.79 -6.56
C LEU A 568 -11.00 -6.00 -5.27
N SER A 569 -10.69 -6.67 -4.17
CA SER A 569 -10.51 -6.04 -2.86
C SER A 569 -9.38 -5.02 -2.85
N GLU A 570 -8.20 -5.35 -3.41
CA GLU A 570 -7.07 -4.42 -3.47
C GLU A 570 -7.30 -3.23 -4.40
N ARG A 571 -7.95 -3.44 -5.57
CA ARG A 571 -8.24 -2.33 -6.48
C ARG A 571 -9.24 -1.35 -5.88
N VAL A 572 -10.30 -1.84 -5.20
CA VAL A 572 -11.29 -0.98 -4.52
C VAL A 572 -10.66 -0.30 -3.31
N ARG A 573 -9.80 -0.97 -2.55
CA ARG A 573 -9.07 -0.36 -1.44
C ARG A 573 -8.21 0.81 -1.89
N ARG A 574 -7.53 0.68 -3.04
CA ARG A 574 -6.70 1.76 -3.63
C ARG A 574 -7.53 2.87 -4.25
N LYS A 575 -8.73 2.57 -4.76
CA LYS A 575 -9.65 3.52 -5.40
C LYS A 575 -11.04 3.35 -4.80
N PRO A 576 -11.30 3.85 -3.56
CA PRO A 576 -12.58 3.65 -2.88
C PRO A 576 -13.75 4.40 -3.55
N TYR A 577 -13.45 5.40 -4.39
CA TYR A 577 -14.42 6.14 -5.20
C TYR A 577 -14.31 5.73 -6.66
N CYS A 578 -15.03 4.69 -7.05
CA CYS A 578 -14.93 4.14 -8.40
C CYS A 578 -16.24 3.50 -8.88
N VAL A 579 -16.31 3.28 -10.18
CA VAL A 579 -17.28 2.37 -10.79
C VAL A 579 -16.66 0.99 -10.89
N VAL A 580 -17.25 -0.01 -10.27
CA VAL A 580 -16.88 -1.41 -10.43
C VAL A 580 -17.76 -2.01 -11.52
N LEU A 581 -17.16 -2.35 -12.64
CA LEU A 581 -17.83 -2.98 -13.78
C LEU A 581 -17.48 -4.47 -13.84
N LEU A 582 -18.48 -5.32 -13.64
CA LEU A 582 -18.41 -6.77 -13.82
C LEU A 582 -19.03 -7.12 -15.16
N ASP A 583 -18.20 -7.41 -16.15
CA ASP A 583 -18.66 -7.67 -17.52
C ASP A 583 -19.04 -9.15 -17.67
N GLU A 584 -20.14 -9.45 -18.40
CA GLU A 584 -20.64 -10.80 -18.66
C GLU A 584 -20.91 -11.62 -17.39
N ILE A 585 -21.64 -11.03 -16.43
CA ILE A 585 -21.90 -11.61 -15.09
C ILE A 585 -22.56 -12.99 -15.14
N GLU A 586 -23.32 -13.32 -16.22
CA GLU A 586 -23.91 -14.63 -16.42
C GLU A 586 -22.92 -15.77 -16.58
N LYS A 587 -21.67 -15.47 -16.87
CA LYS A 587 -20.58 -16.47 -16.99
C LYS A 587 -19.88 -16.76 -15.66
N ALA A 588 -20.12 -15.95 -14.65
CA ALA A 588 -19.46 -16.09 -13.35
C ALA A 588 -19.84 -17.39 -12.63
N HIS A 589 -18.90 -17.96 -11.89
CA HIS A 589 -19.19 -19.07 -10.97
C HIS A 589 -20.22 -18.65 -9.89
N PRO A 590 -21.10 -19.55 -9.42
CA PRO A 590 -22.11 -19.22 -8.39
C PRO A 590 -21.56 -18.58 -7.12
N ASP A 591 -20.34 -18.91 -6.70
CA ASP A 591 -19.71 -18.32 -5.52
C ASP A 591 -19.43 -16.81 -5.68
N VAL A 592 -19.30 -16.28 -6.91
CA VAL A 592 -19.21 -14.84 -7.16
C VAL A 592 -20.48 -14.13 -6.74
N PHE A 593 -21.66 -14.72 -6.99
CA PHE A 593 -22.93 -14.12 -6.56
C PHE A 593 -22.98 -14.03 -5.04
N ASN A 594 -22.51 -15.04 -4.31
CA ASN A 594 -22.46 -15.02 -2.84
C ASN A 594 -21.56 -13.90 -2.29
N LEU A 595 -20.41 -13.65 -2.93
CA LEU A 595 -19.55 -12.52 -2.58
C LEU A 595 -20.21 -11.17 -2.85
N LEU A 596 -20.91 -11.04 -3.98
CA LEU A 596 -21.61 -9.81 -4.33
C LEU A 596 -22.81 -9.54 -3.44
N LEU A 597 -23.50 -10.56 -2.89
CA LEU A 597 -24.56 -10.38 -1.90
C LEU A 597 -24.01 -9.64 -0.66
N GLN A 598 -22.85 -10.01 -0.16
CA GLN A 598 -22.21 -9.31 0.96
C GLN A 598 -21.94 -7.83 0.63
N VAL A 599 -21.43 -7.56 -0.57
CA VAL A 599 -21.18 -6.18 -1.04
C VAL A 599 -22.47 -5.37 -1.12
N MET A 600 -23.54 -5.96 -1.67
CA MET A 600 -24.84 -5.27 -1.88
C MET A 600 -25.60 -5.01 -0.59
N ASP A 601 -25.49 -5.89 0.42
CA ASP A 601 -26.19 -5.77 1.69
C ASP A 601 -25.45 -4.93 2.72
N GLU A 602 -24.16 -5.19 2.90
CA GLU A 602 -23.34 -4.59 3.96
C GLU A 602 -22.40 -3.48 3.44
N GLY A 603 -22.30 -3.31 2.12
CA GLY A 603 -21.36 -2.36 1.47
C GLY A 603 -19.90 -2.62 1.83
N ARG A 604 -19.56 -3.86 2.14
CA ARG A 604 -18.20 -4.27 2.48
C ARG A 604 -17.90 -5.67 1.96
N LEU A 605 -16.62 -5.95 1.77
CA LEU A 605 -16.11 -7.25 1.39
C LEU A 605 -14.93 -7.60 2.29
N THR A 606 -14.95 -8.78 2.89
CA THR A 606 -13.83 -9.28 3.69
C THR A 606 -12.90 -10.08 2.80
N ASP A 607 -11.62 -9.71 2.75
CA ASP A 607 -10.59 -10.43 2.00
C ASP A 607 -10.12 -11.69 2.74
N SER A 608 -9.28 -12.49 2.09
CA SER A 608 -8.71 -13.72 2.66
C SER A 608 -7.80 -13.47 3.86
N ASN A 609 -7.32 -12.25 4.05
CA ASN A 609 -6.50 -11.84 5.19
C ASN A 609 -7.35 -11.34 6.37
N GLY A 610 -8.68 -11.40 6.27
CA GLY A 610 -9.62 -10.89 7.27
C GLY A 610 -9.78 -9.36 7.24
N ARG A 611 -9.23 -8.67 6.25
CA ARG A 611 -9.36 -7.21 6.11
C ARG A 611 -10.69 -6.87 5.45
N THR A 612 -11.38 -5.89 5.98
CA THR A 612 -12.66 -5.40 5.44
C THR A 612 -12.41 -4.25 4.47
N VAL A 613 -12.87 -4.40 3.23
CA VAL A 613 -12.81 -3.37 2.19
C VAL A 613 -14.19 -2.75 2.00
N SER A 614 -14.29 -1.43 2.10
CA SER A 614 -15.55 -0.69 1.98
C SER A 614 -15.92 -0.42 0.52
N PHE A 615 -17.18 -0.74 0.17
CA PHE A 615 -17.81 -0.46 -1.13
C PHE A 615 -18.86 0.64 -1.06
N ARG A 616 -19.02 1.32 0.08
CA ARG A 616 -20.04 2.35 0.31
C ARG A 616 -19.99 3.50 -0.71
N ASN A 617 -18.81 3.83 -1.18
CA ASN A 617 -18.58 4.92 -2.12
C ASN A 617 -18.42 4.43 -3.58
N THR A 618 -18.73 3.18 -3.87
CA THR A 618 -18.65 2.62 -5.21
C THR A 618 -20.03 2.55 -5.90
N ILE A 619 -19.98 2.50 -7.22
CA ILE A 619 -21.13 2.14 -8.04
C ILE A 619 -20.83 0.77 -8.65
N LEU A 620 -21.65 -0.21 -8.33
CA LEU A 620 -21.50 -1.57 -8.86
C LEU A 620 -22.37 -1.72 -10.10
N ILE A 621 -21.76 -1.99 -11.25
CA ILE A 621 -22.43 -2.23 -12.52
C ILE A 621 -22.07 -3.62 -13.02
N MET A 622 -23.08 -4.41 -13.31
CA MET A 622 -22.95 -5.73 -13.91
C MET A 622 -23.54 -5.69 -15.32
N THR A 623 -22.86 -6.23 -16.32
CA THR A 623 -23.45 -6.33 -17.66
C THR A 623 -23.82 -7.77 -17.98
N SER A 624 -24.88 -7.94 -18.73
CA SER A 624 -25.34 -9.25 -19.19
C SER A 624 -25.94 -9.20 -20.59
N ASN A 625 -25.72 -10.28 -21.34
CA ASN A 625 -26.32 -10.50 -22.65
C ASN A 625 -27.48 -11.50 -22.60
N VAL A 626 -27.91 -11.89 -21.40
CA VAL A 626 -29.07 -12.79 -21.21
C VAL A 626 -30.33 -12.19 -21.80
N GLY A 627 -31.09 -13.00 -22.48
CA GLY A 627 -32.35 -12.62 -23.14
C GLY A 627 -32.20 -12.02 -24.54
N SER A 628 -30.96 -11.74 -25.01
CA SER A 628 -30.75 -11.22 -26.36
C SER A 628 -31.11 -12.25 -27.44
N ARG A 629 -30.79 -13.54 -27.24
CA ARG A 629 -31.14 -14.62 -28.17
C ARG A 629 -32.61 -14.91 -28.21
N GLU A 630 -33.28 -14.93 -27.06
CA GLU A 630 -34.70 -15.09 -26.93
C GLU A 630 -35.48 -13.95 -27.63
N LEU A 631 -34.94 -12.73 -27.61
CA LEU A 631 -35.53 -11.60 -28.32
C LEU A 631 -35.38 -11.71 -29.84
N ASP A 632 -34.24 -12.21 -30.33
CA ASP A 632 -34.01 -12.41 -31.75
C ASP A 632 -34.89 -13.52 -32.33
N GLU A 633 -35.09 -14.61 -31.58
CA GLU A 633 -36.01 -15.71 -31.93
C GLU A 633 -37.50 -15.23 -31.92
N TYR A 634 -37.89 -14.37 -31.00
CA TYR A 634 -39.23 -13.77 -30.97
C TYR A 634 -39.46 -12.74 -32.08
N GLY A 635 -38.43 -12.07 -32.54
CA GLY A 635 -38.46 -11.09 -33.64
C GLY A 635 -38.53 -11.72 -35.03
N SER A 636 -38.07 -12.97 -35.18
CA SER A 636 -38.06 -13.74 -36.43
C SER A 636 -39.29 -14.65 -36.62
N GLY A 637 -40.20 -14.75 -35.62
CA GLY A 637 -41.41 -15.56 -35.67
C GLY A 637 -42.43 -15.01 -36.67
N VAL A 638 -42.72 -15.78 -37.71
CA VAL A 638 -43.66 -15.50 -38.77
C VAL A 638 -45.07 -15.42 -38.20
N GLY A 639 -45.69 -14.21 -38.32
CA GLY A 639 -47.12 -13.99 -38.19
C GLY A 639 -47.58 -13.38 -36.87
N PHE A 640 -47.81 -12.09 -36.93
CA PHE A 640 -48.88 -11.29 -36.38
C PHE A 640 -48.45 -9.82 -36.27
N ASN A 641 -48.89 -9.02 -37.24
CA ASN A 641 -48.93 -7.56 -37.15
C ASN A 641 -49.88 -7.15 -36.03
N THR A 642 -49.39 -6.83 -34.86
CA THR A 642 -50.15 -6.14 -33.83
C THR A 642 -49.40 -4.91 -33.32
N ALA A 643 -50.18 -3.83 -33.20
CA ALA A 643 -49.78 -2.46 -32.93
C ALA A 643 -48.59 -2.27 -31.99
N SER A 644 -47.69 -1.35 -32.33
CA SER A 644 -46.36 -1.07 -31.73
C SER A 644 -46.26 -0.95 -30.21
N LYS A 645 -47.36 -0.73 -29.48
CA LYS A 645 -47.36 -0.69 -28.00
C LYS A 645 -47.32 -2.08 -27.36
N ASN A 646 -47.90 -3.11 -27.99
CA ASN A 646 -47.91 -4.47 -27.43
C ASN A 646 -46.56 -5.18 -27.61
N VAL A 647 -45.74 -4.81 -28.60
CA VAL A 647 -44.45 -5.41 -28.87
C VAL A 647 -43.43 -5.04 -27.77
N ALA A 648 -43.44 -3.80 -27.28
CA ALA A 648 -42.52 -3.35 -26.21
C ALA A 648 -42.83 -4.04 -24.85
N VAL A 649 -44.13 -4.20 -24.53
CA VAL A 649 -44.56 -4.90 -23.30
C VAL A 649 -44.18 -6.38 -23.34
N ASN A 650 -44.35 -7.04 -24.49
CA ASN A 650 -43.98 -8.45 -24.65
C ASN A 650 -42.47 -8.67 -24.58
N ARG A 651 -41.66 -7.77 -25.13
CA ARG A 651 -40.20 -7.82 -25.03
C ARG A 651 -39.68 -7.76 -23.59
N LYS A 652 -40.22 -6.86 -22.78
CA LYS A 652 -39.85 -6.73 -21.38
C LYS A 652 -40.18 -7.99 -20.58
N THR A 653 -41.36 -8.58 -20.81
CA THR A 653 -41.80 -9.81 -20.13
C THR A 653 -40.94 -11.03 -20.50
N VAL A 654 -40.50 -11.13 -21.76
CA VAL A 654 -39.57 -12.20 -22.21
C VAL A 654 -38.23 -12.05 -21.55
N LEU A 655 -37.66 -10.83 -21.53
CA LEU A 655 -36.41 -10.54 -20.86
C LEU A 655 -36.46 -10.84 -19.34
N GLU A 656 -37.54 -10.41 -18.66
CA GLU A 656 -37.69 -10.70 -17.23
C GLU A 656 -37.76 -12.21 -16.93
N LYS A 657 -38.37 -13.00 -17.81
CA LYS A 657 -38.41 -14.48 -17.69
C LYS A 657 -37.01 -15.06 -17.89
N ALA A 658 -36.25 -14.59 -18.89
CA ALA A 658 -34.87 -15.03 -19.13
C ALA A 658 -33.94 -14.68 -17.95
N VAL A 659 -34.06 -13.48 -17.39
CA VAL A 659 -33.32 -13.03 -16.22
C VAL A 659 -33.59 -13.91 -15.00
N ARG A 660 -34.87 -14.21 -14.70
CA ARG A 660 -35.26 -15.10 -13.58
C ARG A 660 -34.76 -16.54 -13.75
N LYS A 661 -34.52 -16.98 -14.98
CA LYS A 661 -33.97 -18.31 -15.27
C LYS A 661 -32.43 -18.33 -15.10
N ALA A 662 -31.78 -17.21 -15.41
CA ALA A 662 -30.31 -17.11 -15.43
C ALA A 662 -29.70 -16.79 -14.07
N PHE A 663 -30.42 -16.07 -13.20
CA PHE A 663 -29.90 -15.57 -11.95
C PHE A 663 -30.71 -16.03 -10.72
N PRO A 664 -30.07 -16.26 -9.57
CA PRO A 664 -30.76 -16.56 -8.33
C PRO A 664 -31.74 -15.41 -7.94
N PRO A 665 -32.97 -15.72 -7.50
CA PRO A 665 -33.94 -14.69 -7.10
C PRO A 665 -33.41 -13.77 -5.99
N GLU A 666 -32.67 -14.32 -5.06
CA GLU A 666 -32.07 -13.56 -3.97
C GLU A 666 -31.12 -12.48 -4.49
N PHE A 667 -30.26 -12.82 -5.44
CA PHE A 667 -29.33 -11.88 -6.07
C PHE A 667 -30.06 -10.74 -6.80
N ILE A 668 -31.05 -11.06 -7.60
CA ILE A 668 -31.83 -10.07 -8.37
C ILE A 668 -32.56 -9.10 -7.44
N ASN A 669 -33.08 -9.57 -6.30
CA ASN A 669 -33.84 -8.73 -5.35
C ASN A 669 -32.93 -7.74 -4.57
N ARG A 670 -31.60 -7.92 -4.60
CA ARG A 670 -30.63 -7.01 -3.95
C ARG A 670 -30.13 -5.92 -4.88
N VAL A 671 -30.37 -6.04 -6.18
CA VAL A 671 -30.02 -5.03 -7.18
C VAL A 671 -30.96 -3.85 -7.09
N ASP A 672 -30.44 -2.63 -7.08
CA ASP A 672 -31.27 -1.41 -7.00
C ASP A 672 -32.16 -1.23 -8.24
N GLU A 673 -31.57 -1.44 -9.43
CA GLU A 673 -32.30 -1.30 -10.70
C GLU A 673 -31.80 -2.27 -11.77
N GLN A 674 -32.76 -2.91 -12.46
CA GLN A 674 -32.50 -3.71 -13.66
C GLN A 674 -32.76 -2.83 -14.88
N ILE A 675 -31.71 -2.59 -15.66
CA ILE A 675 -31.71 -1.63 -16.76
C ILE A 675 -31.63 -2.36 -18.08
N PHE A 676 -32.61 -2.15 -18.93
CA PHE A 676 -32.70 -2.76 -20.24
C PHE A 676 -32.29 -1.77 -21.32
N PHE A 677 -31.26 -2.15 -22.09
CA PHE A 677 -30.79 -1.37 -23.22
C PHE A 677 -31.52 -1.74 -24.49
N ASN A 678 -31.95 -0.73 -25.23
CA ASN A 678 -32.62 -0.90 -26.50
C ASN A 678 -31.59 -1.18 -27.63
N PRO A 679 -31.95 -1.96 -28.64
CA PRO A 679 -31.17 -2.04 -29.88
C PRO A 679 -31.04 -0.66 -30.53
N LEU A 680 -29.88 -0.37 -31.12
CA LEU A 680 -29.62 0.92 -31.78
C LEU A 680 -30.26 0.96 -33.15
N GLY A 681 -30.92 2.07 -33.49
CA GLY A 681 -31.46 2.33 -34.82
C GLY A 681 -30.40 2.95 -35.77
N LYS A 682 -30.67 2.98 -37.06
CA LYS A 682 -29.81 3.62 -38.07
C LYS A 682 -29.57 5.11 -37.79
N GLU A 683 -30.54 5.82 -37.26
CA GLU A 683 -30.42 7.24 -36.89
C GLU A 683 -29.47 7.43 -35.70
N ASP A 684 -29.51 6.50 -34.72
CA ASP A 684 -28.63 6.53 -33.56
C ASP A 684 -27.19 6.30 -33.95
N ILE A 685 -26.91 5.40 -34.91
CA ILE A 685 -25.59 5.15 -35.47
C ILE A 685 -25.00 6.43 -36.09
N GLY A 686 -25.83 7.20 -36.80
CA GLY A 686 -25.40 8.49 -37.39
C GLY A 686 -24.90 9.47 -36.28
N LYS A 687 -25.62 9.57 -35.18
CA LYS A 687 -25.23 10.42 -34.05
C LYS A 687 -23.97 9.89 -33.33
N ILE A 688 -23.83 8.58 -33.20
CA ILE A 688 -22.65 7.93 -32.60
C ILE A 688 -21.41 8.23 -33.46
N ILE A 689 -21.51 8.16 -34.80
CA ILE A 689 -20.44 8.54 -35.71
C ILE A 689 -20.00 9.98 -35.46
N ASP A 690 -20.95 10.91 -35.28
CA ASP A 690 -20.61 12.32 -35.02
C ASP A 690 -19.83 12.49 -33.69
N ILE A 691 -20.13 11.72 -32.67
CA ILE A 691 -19.40 11.73 -31.40
C ILE A 691 -17.98 11.18 -31.58
N GLU A 692 -17.81 10.02 -32.23
CA GLU A 692 -16.49 9.41 -32.48
C GLU A 692 -15.64 10.32 -33.38
N LEU A 693 -16.21 10.90 -34.41
CA LEU A 693 -15.54 11.88 -35.30
C LEU A 693 -15.11 13.16 -34.57
N LYS A 694 -15.84 13.56 -33.50
CA LYS A 694 -15.43 14.72 -32.70
C LYS A 694 -14.11 14.47 -31.98
N GLY A 695 -13.90 13.26 -31.45
CA GLY A 695 -12.62 12.84 -30.90
C GLY A 695 -11.50 12.81 -31.95
N LEU A 696 -11.80 12.23 -33.11
CA LEU A 696 -10.82 12.19 -34.23
C LEU A 696 -10.45 13.61 -34.71
N ARG A 697 -11.42 14.50 -34.88
CA ARG A 697 -11.16 15.92 -35.27
C ARG A 697 -10.25 16.62 -34.27
N LYS A 698 -10.39 16.34 -32.96
CA LYS A 698 -9.50 16.90 -31.94
C LYS A 698 -8.06 16.45 -32.16
N ARG A 699 -7.83 15.13 -32.34
CA ARG A 699 -6.49 14.57 -32.60
C ARG A 699 -5.85 15.10 -33.89
N VAL A 700 -6.66 15.18 -34.95
CA VAL A 700 -6.20 15.72 -36.25
C VAL A 700 -5.85 17.22 -36.15
N ARG A 701 -6.61 17.97 -35.33
CA ARG A 701 -6.32 19.38 -35.08
C ARG A 701 -5.04 19.57 -34.26
N GLU A 702 -4.79 18.72 -33.28
CA GLU A 702 -3.54 18.70 -32.53
C GLU A 702 -2.33 18.34 -33.41
N ALA A 703 -2.56 17.60 -34.50
CA ALA A 703 -1.56 17.34 -35.54
C ALA A 703 -1.36 18.50 -36.56
N GLY A 704 -2.15 19.59 -36.44
CA GLY A 704 -2.04 20.79 -37.27
C GLY A 704 -3.01 20.84 -38.47
N PHE A 705 -3.98 19.92 -38.56
CA PHE A 705 -4.92 19.84 -39.68
C PHE A 705 -6.38 19.97 -39.20
N ASP A 706 -7.29 20.42 -40.07
CA ASP A 706 -8.73 20.46 -39.78
C ASP A 706 -9.46 19.40 -40.63
N LEU A 707 -10.28 18.53 -39.99
CA LEU A 707 -10.93 17.40 -40.64
C LEU A 707 -12.41 17.68 -40.89
N LYS A 708 -12.86 17.60 -42.17
CA LYS A 708 -14.24 17.69 -42.59
C LYS A 708 -14.68 16.39 -43.25
N VAL A 709 -15.70 15.73 -42.68
CA VAL A 709 -16.26 14.50 -43.25
C VAL A 709 -17.63 14.82 -43.84
N THR A 710 -17.84 14.48 -45.12
CA THR A 710 -19.11 14.72 -45.81
C THR A 710 -20.24 13.79 -45.35
N ALA A 711 -21.49 14.21 -45.53
CA ALA A 711 -22.65 13.40 -45.17
C ALA A 711 -22.72 12.06 -45.93
N GLY A 712 -22.20 12.01 -47.17
CA GLY A 712 -22.09 10.77 -47.95
C GLY A 712 -21.13 9.76 -47.35
N ALA A 713 -19.92 10.23 -46.97
CA ALA A 713 -18.93 9.39 -46.31
C ALA A 713 -19.44 8.87 -44.96
N LYS A 714 -20.13 9.71 -44.17
CA LYS A 714 -20.75 9.28 -42.90
C LYS A 714 -21.78 8.18 -43.11
N ARG A 715 -22.64 8.29 -44.14
CA ARG A 715 -23.64 7.27 -44.45
C ARG A 715 -22.99 5.94 -44.82
N LEU A 716 -21.97 5.95 -45.64
CA LEU A 716 -21.23 4.76 -46.01
C LEU A 716 -20.61 4.08 -44.76
N VAL A 717 -19.96 4.87 -43.90
CA VAL A 717 -19.40 4.36 -42.62
C VAL A 717 -20.50 3.78 -41.72
N ALA A 718 -21.68 4.40 -41.71
CA ALA A 718 -22.82 3.90 -40.96
C ALA A 718 -23.32 2.53 -41.49
N ASP A 719 -23.44 2.40 -42.80
CA ASP A 719 -23.95 1.16 -43.43
C ASP A 719 -22.93 0.00 -43.29
N VAL A 720 -21.63 0.28 -43.39
CA VAL A 720 -20.57 -0.73 -43.19
C VAL A 720 -20.33 -1.05 -41.71
N GLY A 721 -20.45 -0.04 -40.84
CA GLY A 721 -20.18 -0.15 -39.40
C GLY A 721 -21.37 -0.60 -38.54
N TYR A 722 -22.55 -0.82 -39.12
CA TYR A 722 -23.73 -1.27 -38.42
C TYR A 722 -24.02 -2.75 -38.70
N ASP A 723 -24.09 -3.54 -37.66
CA ASP A 723 -24.52 -4.95 -37.71
C ASP A 723 -25.66 -5.14 -36.69
N PRO A 724 -26.82 -5.63 -37.07
CA PRO A 724 -27.93 -5.86 -36.15
C PRO A 724 -27.57 -6.73 -34.95
N SER A 725 -26.66 -7.71 -35.12
CA SER A 725 -26.25 -8.64 -34.07
C SER A 725 -25.15 -8.07 -33.14
N TYR A 726 -24.30 -7.18 -33.65
CA TYR A 726 -23.15 -6.61 -32.95
C TYR A 726 -23.28 -5.12 -32.64
N GLY A 727 -24.39 -4.48 -33.05
CA GLY A 727 -24.67 -3.08 -32.79
C GLY A 727 -23.63 -2.13 -33.35
N ALA A 728 -23.17 -1.19 -32.56
CA ALA A 728 -22.13 -0.22 -32.92
C ALA A 728 -20.67 -0.74 -32.72
N ARG A 729 -20.46 -1.99 -32.35
CA ARG A 729 -19.08 -2.53 -32.10
C ARG A 729 -18.19 -2.52 -33.36
N PRO A 730 -18.69 -2.86 -34.59
CA PRO A 730 -17.92 -2.78 -35.79
C PRO A 730 -17.62 -1.34 -36.25
N LEU A 731 -18.36 -0.35 -35.75
CA LEU A 731 -18.29 1.05 -36.18
C LEU A 731 -16.90 1.67 -35.99
N LYS A 732 -16.23 1.38 -34.88
CA LYS A 732 -14.86 1.88 -34.65
C LYS A 732 -13.87 1.39 -35.71
N ARG A 733 -13.99 0.12 -36.11
CA ARG A 733 -13.16 -0.45 -37.18
C ARG A 733 -13.52 0.15 -38.54
N ALA A 734 -14.80 0.42 -38.78
CA ALA A 734 -15.23 1.10 -40.01
C ALA A 734 -14.69 2.54 -40.09
N ILE A 735 -14.76 3.29 -38.99
CA ILE A 735 -14.18 4.64 -38.91
C ILE A 735 -12.65 4.58 -39.13
N GLN A 736 -11.97 3.66 -38.46
CA GLN A 736 -10.55 3.48 -38.61
C GLN A 736 -10.17 3.21 -40.08
N ARG A 737 -10.75 2.16 -40.66
CA ARG A 737 -10.40 1.73 -42.01
C ARG A 737 -10.79 2.74 -43.08
N MET A 738 -11.94 3.43 -42.92
CA MET A 738 -12.49 4.28 -43.97
C MET A 738 -12.15 5.76 -43.78
N ILE A 739 -11.74 6.18 -42.60
CA ILE A 739 -11.43 7.61 -42.33
C ILE A 739 -10.04 7.77 -41.75
N GLU A 740 -9.69 7.07 -40.61
CA GLU A 740 -8.41 7.32 -39.95
C GLU A 740 -7.22 6.89 -40.81
N ASP A 741 -7.24 5.66 -41.36
CA ASP A 741 -6.15 5.15 -42.15
C ASP A 741 -5.91 6.01 -43.44
N PRO A 742 -6.95 6.33 -44.26
CA PRO A 742 -6.75 7.18 -45.45
C PRO A 742 -6.31 8.62 -45.10
N VAL A 743 -6.82 9.20 -44.01
CA VAL A 743 -6.40 10.52 -43.53
C VAL A 743 -4.94 10.49 -43.10
N SER A 744 -4.54 9.42 -42.39
CA SER A 744 -3.16 9.27 -41.93
C SER A 744 -2.18 9.12 -43.10
N GLU A 745 -2.53 8.29 -44.10
CA GLU A 745 -1.73 8.13 -45.33
C GLU A 745 -1.57 9.48 -46.07
N HIS A 746 -2.66 10.25 -46.15
CA HIS A 746 -2.66 11.57 -46.81
C HIS A 746 -1.79 12.59 -46.09
N ILE A 747 -1.84 12.62 -44.76
CA ILE A 747 -0.99 13.49 -43.92
C ILE A 747 0.49 13.07 -44.02
N ILE A 748 0.78 11.76 -44.03
CA ILE A 748 2.16 11.27 -44.16
C ILE A 748 2.73 11.59 -45.53
N ALA A 749 1.95 11.35 -46.60
CA ALA A 749 2.38 11.64 -47.97
C ALA A 749 2.74 13.13 -48.16
N GLU A 750 1.93 14.03 -47.58
CA GLU A 750 2.20 15.47 -47.67
C GLU A 750 3.44 15.88 -46.85
N ARG A 751 3.62 15.35 -45.64
CA ARG A 751 4.83 15.63 -44.85
C ARG A 751 6.12 15.16 -45.53
N ILE A 752 6.06 14.06 -46.27
CA ILE A 752 7.22 13.53 -47.01
C ILE A 752 7.48 14.38 -48.27
N LEU A 753 6.43 14.77 -49.00
CA LEU A 753 6.55 15.48 -50.26
C LEU A 753 6.89 16.98 -50.09
N SER A 754 6.33 17.63 -49.08
CA SER A 754 6.49 19.09 -48.93
C SER A 754 7.75 19.51 -48.17
N GLY A 755 8.35 18.64 -47.36
CA GLY A 755 9.57 18.93 -46.55
C GLY A 755 9.46 20.16 -45.66
N LYS A 756 8.30 20.80 -45.58
CA LYS A 756 8.00 22.01 -44.82
C LYS A 756 7.24 21.69 -43.56
N GLY A 757 7.68 22.23 -42.44
CA GLY A 757 6.88 22.26 -41.22
C GLY A 757 5.54 22.96 -41.52
N VAL A 758 4.45 22.41 -41.00
CA VAL A 758 3.06 22.84 -41.20
C VAL A 758 2.90 24.32 -40.80
N ASN A 759 2.85 25.21 -41.75
CA ASN A 759 2.50 26.62 -41.56
C ASN A 759 1.02 26.82 -41.91
N GLY A 760 0.11 26.62 -40.96
CA GLY A 760 -1.30 26.89 -41.14
C GLY A 760 -2.18 25.63 -40.97
N HIS A 761 -3.44 25.81 -40.54
CA HIS A 761 -4.43 24.75 -40.48
C HIS A 761 -4.92 24.39 -41.89
N GLU A 762 -4.28 23.43 -42.54
CA GLU A 762 -4.75 22.87 -43.79
C GLU A 762 -5.98 21.99 -43.55
N ARG A 763 -7.00 22.15 -44.42
CA ARG A 763 -8.27 21.41 -44.30
C ARG A 763 -8.24 20.14 -45.11
N ILE A 764 -8.53 19.04 -44.46
CA ILE A 764 -8.68 17.72 -45.06
C ILE A 764 -10.18 17.42 -45.19
N ARG A 765 -10.61 17.08 -46.39
CA ARG A 765 -11.98 16.70 -46.70
C ARG A 765 -12.05 15.23 -47.05
N VAL A 766 -12.89 14.48 -46.28
CA VAL A 766 -13.21 13.09 -46.61
C VAL A 766 -14.58 13.04 -47.29
N SER A 767 -14.58 12.60 -48.54
CA SER A 767 -15.76 12.49 -49.40
C SER A 767 -16.02 11.03 -49.80
N LEU A 768 -17.20 10.77 -50.38
CA LEU A 768 -17.52 9.47 -50.95
C LEU A 768 -16.81 9.32 -52.28
N SER A 769 -16.13 8.21 -52.55
CA SER A 769 -15.51 7.92 -53.83
C SER A 769 -16.57 7.73 -54.96
N LYS A 770 -16.14 7.81 -56.20
CA LYS A 770 -17.03 7.68 -57.39
C LYS A 770 -17.72 6.32 -57.45
N ASP A 771 -17.10 5.29 -56.97
CA ASP A 771 -17.61 3.91 -56.88
C ASP A 771 -18.64 3.72 -55.74
N LYS A 772 -18.78 4.67 -54.83
CA LYS A 772 -19.65 4.66 -53.66
C LYS A 772 -19.36 3.54 -52.66
N GLU A 773 -18.27 2.81 -52.82
CA GLU A 773 -17.86 1.71 -51.94
C GLU A 773 -16.69 2.08 -51.03
N SER A 774 -16.01 3.19 -51.31
CA SER A 774 -14.85 3.65 -50.53
C SER A 774 -14.93 5.16 -50.22
N THR A 775 -14.07 5.67 -49.38
CA THR A 775 -13.90 7.09 -49.10
C THR A 775 -12.68 7.62 -49.82
N CYS A 776 -12.74 8.85 -50.27
CA CYS A 776 -11.65 9.59 -50.88
C CYS A 776 -11.27 10.79 -49.99
N VAL A 777 -9.96 10.97 -49.80
CA VAL A 777 -9.42 12.10 -49.02
C VAL A 777 -8.80 13.10 -49.93
N GLU A 778 -9.19 14.37 -49.82
CA GLU A 778 -8.77 15.49 -50.63
C GLU A 778 -8.45 16.69 -49.74
N TRP A 779 -7.58 17.61 -50.22
CA TRP A 779 -7.40 18.91 -49.59
C TRP A 779 -8.60 19.82 -49.94
N ASP A 780 -9.20 20.50 -48.91
CA ASP A 780 -10.40 21.37 -49.10
C ASP A 780 -10.01 22.83 -49.39
#